data_5fc4f2dca62d1604ad0202f674faadce
#
_entry.id   5fc4f2dca62d1604ad0202f674faadce
#
_cell.length_a   1.000
_cell.length_b   1.000
_cell.length_c   1.000
_cell.angle_alpha   90.00
_cell.angle_beta   90.00
_cell.angle_gamma   90.00
#
_symmetry.space_group_name_H-M   'P 1'
#
loop_
_entity.id
_entity.type
_entity.pdbx_description
1 polymer ?
#
loop_
_entity_poly.entity_id
_entity_poly.type
_entity_poly.pdbx_seq_one_letter_code
_entity_poly.pdbx_strand_id
1 'polypeptide(L)'
;MNRYFVLLFLLLSSAGLLTAQGWERTYGGGGQDVAKGIAITPDGGYIMAGYYGSTTRVYLIKTDADGDLQWTKTIQAVQASGNAVLVTQDGGYAVAGFIDQGNGNQRDIYLLKTDADGNVLWSKTFGNTKNDEGASILELADGSLVISGFQTDPTTNRERALIARVSASGNSMWVKLLGSGAQLVKSNGVTVAPDGNLVLTGEIRQSISETKDIYVARLSAFNGAVIWENTYGLFDLGGGTAADDFGRSIVAAKNGGFVIAGFTNSILGGGGLLMKIDEAGGDAALWYKTFPATDFRGLVTDKNDGFFITGSRDVSALNGELYILHTNADGDKICDISVGKGGPDIGFAIVATSDGGAAAAGSSQPGVTTFEENPYLAKVDQNCKVFTSYLKGNVFQDFNNNCAFNPGEAPLKGWLVKVASADFVRYAAADENGNFLLLVDTGSYDLQLITPNTYWGTCVDALPVDVFSFYDTVEVEVPVFTQFSCPRNEVDIATPLLRNCADNVYTVRYCNTGTIPSQNTKVKVVVDPDLSVVSSSASYTLDQDTLVFNLGTLNNGDCGSFTITAFLDCDAQVGLAHCITAHIVPDSFCDVNPNWDKSIIQALGNCENDTVKLSIRNSGTGAYNNPTSLDYVIIEDVILLVGPSSNEFENITSLMPGETREVFSHEADGKTYRVIAEQSEFYPALSYPTAAVEGCISDTSQNPISVGFYTMFPNADGEAFIATDCQESVAFDFNPPTFFKRGHPKGYDVPQYVDPTTDLQYLIRFQNTGTDTVHQVIIRDTLSEWLDPTTVLPGTSSHPYTFDLYGDGIVQFTIPNLNLIPGSSGSEGYVKFRVSQRPNLSCGTQIFNTAAITFDYDTPVLTNEVFHTVCPDSLFLPVVATQNIDYPGANVKVYPNPFTQSATFEITGVRAKDYRLELYDAQGRLVFNQFYSHSTFQLFRPQLPPGAFYYRLAADGRPVASGKIINASGL
;
A
#
# COMPACT_ATOMS: atom_id res chain seq x y z
N MET A 1 -24.55 -44.93 -22.98
CA MET A 1 -24.69 -44.65 -21.56
C MET A 1 -23.35 -44.14 -21.02
N ASN A 2 -23.09 -42.87 -21.16
CA ASN A 2 -21.91 -42.17 -20.57
C ASN A 2 -22.43 -40.96 -19.80
N ARG A 3 -22.24 -41.02 -18.49
CA ARG A 3 -22.54 -39.91 -17.58
C ARG A 3 -21.35 -39.00 -17.58
N TYR A 4 -21.52 -37.74 -18.02
CA TYR A 4 -20.57 -36.66 -17.80
C TYR A 4 -20.82 -36.07 -16.41
N PHE A 5 -19.83 -36.22 -15.53
CA PHE A 5 -19.71 -35.45 -14.29
C PHE A 5 -19.17 -34.06 -14.66
N VAL A 6 -20.01 -33.06 -14.52
CA VAL A 6 -19.58 -31.64 -14.55
C VAL A 6 -19.07 -31.31 -13.16
N LEU A 7 -17.75 -31.20 -13.00
CA LEU A 7 -17.13 -30.63 -11.80
C LEU A 7 -17.22 -29.11 -11.92
N LEU A 8 -18.10 -28.52 -11.12
CA LEU A 8 -18.19 -27.07 -10.93
C LEU A 8 -17.03 -26.68 -9.99
N PHE A 9 -15.91 -26.18 -10.52
CA PHE A 9 -14.88 -25.50 -9.74
C PHE A 9 -15.42 -24.12 -9.36
N LEU A 10 -15.82 -23.95 -8.11
CA LEU A 10 -15.94 -22.67 -7.47
C LEU A 10 -14.53 -22.10 -7.30
N LEU A 11 -14.14 -21.21 -8.17
CA LEU A 11 -13.01 -20.29 -7.95
C LEU A 11 -13.39 -19.35 -6.80
N LEU A 12 -13.03 -19.72 -5.59
CA LEU A 12 -12.86 -18.79 -4.49
C LEU A 12 -11.63 -17.94 -4.86
N SER A 13 -11.89 -16.72 -5.32
CA SER A 13 -10.88 -15.67 -5.34
C SER A 13 -10.49 -15.38 -3.89
N SER A 14 -9.43 -16.02 -3.40
CA SER A 14 -8.75 -15.57 -2.20
C SER A 14 -8.03 -14.27 -2.58
N ALA A 15 -8.69 -13.13 -2.37
CA ALA A 15 -7.96 -11.89 -2.20
C ALA A 15 -6.97 -12.14 -1.06
N GLY A 16 -5.70 -12.19 -1.35
CA GLY A 16 -4.64 -12.31 -0.36
C GLY A 16 -4.75 -11.13 0.61
N LEU A 17 -5.27 -11.40 1.77
CA LEU A 17 -5.38 -10.44 2.86
C LEU A 17 -3.97 -10.21 3.37
N LEU A 18 -3.49 -8.96 3.31
CA LEU A 18 -2.36 -8.49 4.08
C LEU A 18 -2.55 -8.98 5.53
N THR A 19 -1.77 -9.97 5.94
CA THR A 19 -1.88 -10.51 7.30
C THR A 19 -1.23 -9.52 8.26
N ALA A 20 -2.04 -8.97 9.15
CA ALA A 20 -1.57 -8.12 10.24
C ALA A 20 -0.47 -8.82 11.02
N GLN A 21 0.63 -8.14 11.27
CA GLN A 21 1.63 -8.64 12.21
C GLN A 21 1.15 -8.39 13.64
N GLY A 22 0.93 -9.45 14.43
CA GLY A 22 0.60 -9.33 15.85
C GLY A 22 1.87 -9.14 16.68
N TRP A 23 1.80 -8.30 17.71
CA TRP A 23 2.87 -8.02 18.67
C TRP A 23 2.28 -7.58 20.02
N GLU A 24 3.13 -7.51 21.04
CA GLU A 24 2.74 -6.98 22.36
C GLU A 24 3.80 -6.03 22.92
N ARG A 25 3.34 -5.05 23.70
CA ARG A 25 4.17 -4.03 24.34
C ARG A 25 3.67 -3.74 25.76
N THR A 26 4.61 -3.40 26.64
CA THR A 26 4.33 -2.93 28.00
C THR A 26 4.91 -1.55 28.17
N TYR A 27 4.17 -0.65 28.81
CA TYR A 27 4.60 0.72 29.08
C TYR A 27 4.56 0.99 30.58
N GLY A 28 5.22 2.05 31.04
CA GLY A 28 5.25 2.43 32.47
C GLY A 28 6.54 2.01 33.17
N GLY A 29 6.65 2.25 34.44
CA GLY A 29 7.85 1.98 35.23
C GLY A 29 7.63 2.14 36.72
N GLY A 30 7.24 1.05 37.41
CA GLY A 30 7.31 0.90 38.87
C GLY A 30 6.12 1.48 39.65
N GLY A 31 4.90 1.23 39.20
CA GLY A 31 3.68 1.64 39.92
C GLY A 31 2.46 0.80 39.55
N GLN A 32 1.26 1.28 39.86
CA GLN A 32 0.01 0.76 39.34
C GLN A 32 -0.44 1.66 38.20
N ASP A 33 -0.09 1.29 37.00
CA ASP A 33 -0.38 2.01 35.78
C ASP A 33 -1.29 1.16 34.87
N VAL A 34 -2.37 1.72 34.32
CA VAL A 34 -3.36 0.97 33.55
C VAL A 34 -3.79 1.78 32.35
N ALA A 35 -3.92 1.12 31.18
CA ALA A 35 -4.60 1.65 30.01
C ALA A 35 -6.02 1.09 29.92
N LYS A 36 -7.03 1.95 29.91
CA LYS A 36 -8.45 1.57 29.90
C LYS A 36 -9.16 1.84 28.58
N GLY A 37 -8.69 2.82 27.82
CA GLY A 37 -9.21 3.18 26.51
C GLY A 37 -8.10 3.19 25.47
N ILE A 38 -8.47 2.96 24.20
CA ILE A 38 -7.58 2.99 23.05
C ILE A 38 -8.30 3.58 21.85
N ALA A 39 -7.58 4.34 21.01
CA ALA A 39 -8.02 4.74 19.68
C ALA A 39 -6.82 4.68 18.70
N ILE A 40 -7.11 4.42 17.42
CA ILE A 40 -6.10 4.51 16.36
C ILE A 40 -5.91 5.98 16.02
N THR A 41 -4.66 6.41 16.02
CA THR A 41 -4.30 7.78 15.62
C THR A 41 -4.12 7.86 14.10
N PRO A 42 -4.24 9.06 13.52
CA PRO A 42 -4.17 9.25 12.07
C PRO A 42 -2.86 8.79 11.42
N ASP A 43 -1.75 8.79 12.16
CA ASP A 43 -0.45 8.24 11.75
C ASP A 43 -0.39 6.69 11.76
N GLY A 44 -1.52 6.02 12.02
CA GLY A 44 -1.61 4.56 12.14
C GLY A 44 -1.18 4.00 13.50
N GLY A 45 -0.66 4.83 14.40
CA GLY A 45 -0.29 4.45 15.76
C GLY A 45 -1.49 4.40 16.71
N TYR A 46 -1.22 4.42 18.03
CA TYR A 46 -2.27 4.27 19.04
C TYR A 46 -2.15 5.36 20.09
N ILE A 47 -3.31 5.88 20.52
CA ILE A 47 -3.44 6.66 21.74
C ILE A 47 -4.19 5.85 22.79
N MET A 48 -3.62 5.70 23.96
CA MET A 48 -4.25 5.03 25.11
C MET A 48 -4.47 6.02 26.22
N ALA A 49 -5.58 5.87 26.95
CA ALA A 49 -5.87 6.62 28.16
C ALA A 49 -6.14 5.70 29.34
N GLY A 50 -5.71 6.12 30.53
CA GLY A 50 -5.90 5.38 31.76
C GLY A 50 -5.50 6.15 32.98
N TYR A 51 -4.82 5.49 33.92
CA TYR A 51 -4.28 6.16 35.11
C TYR A 51 -2.83 5.75 35.40
N TYR A 52 -2.09 6.64 36.05
CA TYR A 52 -0.70 6.48 36.45
C TYR A 52 -0.55 6.54 37.96
N GLY A 53 0.13 5.54 38.55
CA GLY A 53 0.59 5.49 39.93
C GLY A 53 -0.50 5.25 40.97
N SER A 54 -0.08 5.02 42.21
CA SER A 54 -0.97 4.78 43.37
C SER A 54 -1.89 5.97 43.69
N THR A 55 -1.51 7.18 43.28
CA THR A 55 -2.34 8.41 43.41
C THR A 55 -3.25 8.66 42.26
N THR A 56 -3.41 7.73 41.36
CA THR A 56 -4.21 7.75 40.12
C THR A 56 -4.26 9.15 39.46
N ARG A 57 -3.60 9.34 38.34
CA ARG A 57 -3.63 10.54 37.51
C ARG A 57 -4.01 10.13 36.10
N VAL A 58 -4.70 10.96 35.33
CA VAL A 58 -4.95 10.63 33.94
C VAL A 58 -3.63 10.43 33.21
N TYR A 59 -3.47 9.28 32.58
CA TYR A 59 -2.29 8.88 31.84
C TYR A 59 -2.63 8.71 30.36
N LEU A 60 -1.89 9.41 29.50
CA LEU A 60 -1.93 9.28 28.07
C LEU A 60 -0.64 8.66 27.59
N ILE A 61 -0.77 7.69 26.68
CA ILE A 61 0.36 6.98 26.06
C ILE A 61 0.13 7.02 24.56
N LYS A 62 1.04 7.63 23.79
CA LYS A 62 1.03 7.64 22.35
C LYS A 62 2.14 6.74 21.83
N THR A 63 1.79 5.89 20.86
CA THR A 63 2.72 4.98 20.17
C THR A 63 2.63 5.17 18.67
N ASP A 64 3.61 4.70 17.95
CA ASP A 64 3.50 4.49 16.51
C ASP A 64 2.68 3.23 16.17
N ALA A 65 2.62 2.86 14.87
CA ALA A 65 1.87 1.71 14.36
C ALA A 65 2.45 0.35 14.83
N ASP A 66 3.74 0.31 15.16
CA ASP A 66 4.44 -0.88 15.64
C ASP A 66 4.40 -1.00 17.18
N GLY A 67 3.67 -0.10 17.83
CA GLY A 67 3.52 -0.06 19.27
C GLY A 67 4.71 0.57 20.00
N ASP A 68 5.69 1.13 19.29
CA ASP A 68 6.82 1.77 19.93
C ASP A 68 6.43 3.13 20.51
N LEU A 69 6.90 3.38 21.73
CA LEU A 69 6.50 4.55 22.51
C LEU A 69 6.99 5.85 21.86
N GLN A 70 6.08 6.75 21.51
CA GLN A 70 6.41 8.10 21.06
C GLN A 70 6.48 9.09 22.22
N TRP A 71 5.43 9.13 23.03
CA TRP A 71 5.41 9.97 24.23
C TRP A 71 4.41 9.47 25.28
N THR A 72 4.59 9.93 26.52
CA THR A 72 3.61 9.77 27.60
C THR A 72 3.31 11.11 28.27
N LYS A 73 2.07 11.30 28.73
CA LYS A 73 1.69 12.48 29.53
C LYS A 73 0.82 12.11 30.72
N THR A 74 1.16 12.67 31.85
CA THR A 74 0.39 12.57 33.09
C THR A 74 -0.30 13.90 33.34
N ILE A 75 -1.64 13.89 33.43
CA ILE A 75 -2.46 15.07 33.54
C ILE A 75 -3.19 15.07 34.89
N GLN A 76 -3.27 16.22 35.54
CA GLN A 76 -3.82 16.48 36.87
C GLN A 76 -2.98 15.98 38.06
N ALA A 77 -3.07 16.74 39.16
CA ALA A 77 -2.35 16.45 40.39
C ALA A 77 -3.20 15.72 41.44
N VAL A 78 -4.47 15.51 41.20
CA VAL A 78 -5.46 14.85 42.07
C VAL A 78 -5.89 13.51 41.49
N GLN A 79 -6.56 12.67 42.29
CA GLN A 79 -7.02 11.35 41.84
C GLN A 79 -7.96 11.49 40.62
N ALA A 80 -7.52 10.99 39.48
CA ALA A 80 -8.29 11.03 38.22
C ALA A 80 -7.92 9.82 37.35
N SER A 81 -8.84 9.38 36.50
CA SER A 81 -8.63 8.30 35.54
C SER A 81 -9.28 8.67 34.21
N GLY A 82 -8.61 8.38 33.09
CA GLY A 82 -9.23 8.28 31.78
C GLY A 82 -9.80 6.88 31.58
N ASN A 83 -11.09 6.73 31.33
CA ASN A 83 -11.70 5.42 31.10
C ASN A 83 -11.92 5.13 29.62
N ALA A 84 -12.07 6.17 28.79
CA ALA A 84 -12.21 6.07 27.35
C ALA A 84 -11.49 7.24 26.67
N VAL A 85 -10.99 7.00 25.45
CA VAL A 85 -10.31 7.99 24.61
C VAL A 85 -10.75 7.85 23.15
N LEU A 86 -10.81 8.96 22.44
CA LEU A 86 -10.98 9.00 20.99
C LEU A 86 -10.07 10.05 20.37
N VAL A 87 -9.80 9.90 19.08
CA VAL A 87 -9.20 10.94 18.25
C VAL A 87 -10.32 11.81 17.70
N THR A 88 -10.21 13.10 17.89
CA THR A 88 -11.21 14.07 17.42
C THR A 88 -10.94 14.51 15.99
N GLN A 89 -11.96 15.00 15.27
CA GLN A 89 -11.86 15.46 13.88
C GLN A 89 -10.83 16.58 13.67
N ASP A 90 -10.48 17.31 14.71
CA ASP A 90 -9.42 18.34 14.69
C ASP A 90 -8.01 17.79 14.96
N GLY A 91 -7.86 16.47 15.00
CA GLY A 91 -6.58 15.76 15.20
C GLY A 91 -6.12 15.63 16.65
N GLY A 92 -6.80 16.23 17.60
CA GLY A 92 -6.50 16.10 19.04
C GLY A 92 -7.18 14.88 19.68
N TYR A 93 -7.16 14.83 21.03
CA TYR A 93 -7.75 13.71 21.77
C TYR A 93 -8.82 14.19 22.73
N ALA A 94 -9.91 13.40 22.88
CA ALA A 94 -10.90 13.60 23.93
C ALA A 94 -10.94 12.37 24.84
N VAL A 95 -10.93 12.62 26.15
CA VAL A 95 -10.90 11.59 27.20
C VAL A 95 -12.07 11.78 28.14
N ALA A 96 -12.83 10.70 28.38
CA ALA A 96 -13.84 10.65 29.43
C ALA A 96 -13.40 9.75 30.59
N GLY A 97 -13.77 10.11 31.81
CA GLY A 97 -13.44 9.33 32.98
C GLY A 97 -13.95 9.99 34.26
N PHE A 98 -13.15 9.99 35.33
CA PHE A 98 -13.51 10.64 36.60
C PHE A 98 -12.35 11.44 37.19
N ILE A 99 -12.72 12.38 38.08
CA ILE A 99 -11.79 13.14 38.90
C ILE A 99 -12.34 13.20 40.31
N ASP A 100 -11.48 12.95 41.31
CA ASP A 100 -11.79 13.15 42.73
C ASP A 100 -11.19 14.51 43.19
N GLN A 101 -12.04 15.44 43.57
CA GLN A 101 -11.64 16.81 43.95
C GLN A 101 -11.12 16.90 45.38
N GLY A 102 -10.89 15.78 46.09
CA GLY A 102 -10.26 15.76 47.41
C GLY A 102 -11.19 16.06 48.57
N ASN A 103 -12.49 16.12 48.36
CA ASN A 103 -13.49 16.43 49.42
C ASN A 103 -14.09 15.18 50.08
N GLY A 104 -13.36 14.07 50.12
CA GLY A 104 -13.73 12.85 50.88
C GLY A 104 -14.51 11.81 50.03
N ASN A 105 -13.86 11.18 49.06
CA ASN A 105 -14.34 10.08 48.26
C ASN A 105 -15.49 10.41 47.27
N GLN A 106 -15.49 11.58 46.67
CA GLN A 106 -16.49 11.98 45.71
C GLN A 106 -15.86 12.17 44.32
N ARG A 107 -16.22 11.29 43.40
CA ARG A 107 -15.77 11.33 42.00
C ARG A 107 -16.79 12.07 41.18
N ASP A 108 -16.31 12.99 40.33
CA ASP A 108 -17.10 13.65 39.28
C ASP A 108 -16.70 13.16 37.92
N ILE A 109 -17.60 13.16 36.96
CA ILE A 109 -17.29 12.89 35.54
C ILE A 109 -16.26 13.91 35.08
N TYR A 110 -15.16 13.43 34.52
CA TYR A 110 -14.10 14.23 33.97
C TYR A 110 -14.07 14.10 32.45
N LEU A 111 -14.10 15.21 31.74
CA LEU A 111 -13.94 15.33 30.30
C LEU A 111 -12.74 16.21 30.01
N LEU A 112 -11.81 15.70 29.23
CA LEU A 112 -10.56 16.34 28.87
C LEU A 112 -10.44 16.39 27.35
N LYS A 113 -10.02 17.54 26.80
CA LYS A 113 -9.64 17.70 25.38
C LYS A 113 -8.19 18.16 25.31
N THR A 114 -7.43 17.54 24.43
CA THR A 114 -6.02 17.88 24.14
C THR A 114 -5.84 18.20 22.66
N ASP A 115 -4.70 18.77 22.32
CA ASP A 115 -4.16 18.77 20.95
C ASP A 115 -3.56 17.41 20.61
N ALA A 116 -3.00 17.28 19.40
CA ALA A 116 -2.35 16.04 18.91
C ALA A 116 -1.11 15.65 19.71
N ASP A 117 -0.42 16.63 20.31
CA ASP A 117 0.74 16.40 21.18
C ASP A 117 0.34 16.06 22.62
N GLY A 118 -0.97 15.92 22.92
CA GLY A 118 -1.48 15.64 24.25
C GLY A 118 -1.43 16.85 25.21
N ASN A 119 -1.25 18.10 24.75
CA ASN A 119 -1.34 19.28 25.59
C ASN A 119 -2.81 19.62 25.83
N VAL A 120 -3.14 19.94 27.07
CA VAL A 120 -4.52 20.21 27.47
C VAL A 120 -5.02 21.49 26.85
N LEU A 121 -6.04 21.40 26.01
CA LEU A 121 -6.78 22.56 25.50
C LEU A 121 -7.85 23.05 26.47
N TRP A 122 -8.62 22.11 27.01
CA TRP A 122 -9.61 22.36 28.04
C TRP A 122 -9.97 21.10 28.81
N SER A 123 -10.50 21.26 30.01
CA SER A 123 -11.12 20.19 30.78
C SER A 123 -12.41 20.69 31.45
N LYS A 124 -13.35 19.77 31.67
CA LYS A 124 -14.65 20.02 32.31
C LYS A 124 -14.97 18.91 33.30
N THR A 125 -15.66 19.29 34.37
CA THR A 125 -16.21 18.34 35.35
C THR A 125 -17.73 18.48 35.38
N PHE A 126 -18.38 17.31 35.46
CA PHE A 126 -19.86 17.23 35.58
C PHE A 126 -20.18 16.27 36.73
N GLY A 127 -20.98 16.70 37.67
CA GLY A 127 -21.29 15.80 38.75
C GLY A 127 -22.10 16.54 39.86
N ASN A 128 -22.23 15.81 40.96
CA ASN A 128 -22.92 16.27 42.15
C ASN A 128 -22.13 15.93 43.43
N THR A 129 -22.75 15.86 44.61
CA THR A 129 -22.05 15.52 45.84
C THR A 129 -21.86 14.02 46.08
N LYS A 130 -22.00 13.17 45.06
CA LYS A 130 -21.85 11.73 45.12
C LYS A 130 -20.90 11.27 44.01
N ASN A 131 -20.68 9.96 43.93
CA ASN A 131 -19.81 9.38 42.91
C ASN A 131 -20.50 9.38 41.54
N ASP A 132 -19.88 10.05 40.58
CA ASP A 132 -20.29 10.14 39.20
C ASP A 132 -19.09 9.76 38.33
N GLU A 133 -19.30 9.00 37.26
CA GLU A 133 -18.20 8.49 36.42
C GLU A 133 -18.60 8.44 34.97
N GLY A 134 -17.71 8.91 34.06
CA GLY A 134 -17.80 8.73 32.61
C GLY A 134 -17.14 7.42 32.22
N ALA A 135 -17.85 6.60 31.46
CA ALA A 135 -17.39 5.27 31.03
C ALA A 135 -17.01 5.19 29.55
N SER A 136 -17.73 5.92 28.68
CA SER A 136 -17.52 5.87 27.24
C SER A 136 -17.70 7.25 26.61
N ILE A 137 -17.07 7.47 25.46
CA ILE A 137 -17.09 8.73 24.71
C ILE A 137 -17.13 8.47 23.22
N LEU A 138 -17.86 9.29 22.46
CA LEU A 138 -17.82 9.34 21.00
C LEU A 138 -17.94 10.78 20.50
N GLU A 139 -17.53 11.03 19.25
CA GLU A 139 -17.68 12.32 18.57
C GLU A 139 -18.72 12.18 17.45
N LEU A 140 -19.64 13.13 17.37
CA LEU A 140 -20.61 13.22 16.29
C LEU A 140 -20.06 14.01 15.09
N ALA A 141 -20.68 13.86 13.92
CA ALA A 141 -20.25 14.52 12.68
C ALA A 141 -20.18 16.07 12.76
N ASP A 142 -20.85 16.68 13.73
CA ASP A 142 -20.78 18.13 13.97
C ASP A 142 -19.69 18.55 14.98
N GLY A 143 -18.79 17.64 15.36
CA GLY A 143 -17.71 17.86 16.33
C GLY A 143 -18.17 17.88 17.79
N SER A 144 -19.45 17.65 18.08
CA SER A 144 -19.92 17.53 19.46
C SER A 144 -19.59 16.15 20.04
N LEU A 145 -19.29 16.13 21.35
CA LEU A 145 -18.94 14.91 22.07
C LEU A 145 -20.15 14.37 22.83
N VAL A 146 -20.31 13.06 22.84
CA VAL A 146 -21.30 12.35 23.65
C VAL A 146 -20.55 11.49 24.67
N ILE A 147 -20.95 11.62 25.92
CA ILE A 147 -20.37 10.90 27.07
C ILE A 147 -21.47 10.05 27.67
N SER A 148 -21.19 8.78 27.94
CA SER A 148 -22.06 7.92 28.75
C SER A 148 -21.36 7.45 30.03
N GLY A 149 -22.15 7.13 31.04
CA GLY A 149 -21.65 6.70 32.34
C GLY A 149 -22.77 6.58 33.37
N PHE A 150 -22.49 6.99 34.60
CA PHE A 150 -23.53 7.03 35.64
C PHE A 150 -23.37 8.24 36.56
N GLN A 151 -24.49 8.65 37.16
CA GLN A 151 -24.57 9.62 38.22
C GLN A 151 -25.34 9.07 39.43
N THR A 152 -24.83 9.27 40.62
CA THR A 152 -25.47 8.85 41.85
C THR A 152 -26.37 9.96 42.38
N ASP A 153 -27.65 9.65 42.57
CA ASP A 153 -28.64 10.61 43.15
C ASP A 153 -28.25 10.94 44.61
N PRO A 154 -28.04 12.22 44.92
CA PRO A 154 -27.56 12.61 46.23
C PRO A 154 -28.58 12.38 47.36
N THR A 155 -29.87 12.24 47.02
CA THR A 155 -30.96 12.07 47.99
C THR A 155 -31.25 10.59 48.26
N THR A 156 -31.35 9.79 47.19
CA THR A 156 -31.75 8.39 47.26
C THR A 156 -30.57 7.42 47.25
N ASN A 157 -29.37 7.91 46.97
CA ASN A 157 -28.15 7.13 46.80
C ASN A 157 -28.27 6.04 45.74
N ARG A 158 -29.13 6.26 44.74
CA ARG A 158 -29.34 5.35 43.61
C ARG A 158 -28.51 5.79 42.43
N GLU A 159 -27.88 4.84 41.73
CA GLU A 159 -27.11 5.09 40.53
C GLU A 159 -28.03 5.17 39.31
N ARG A 160 -27.84 6.18 38.47
CA ARG A 160 -28.64 6.45 37.27
C ARG A 160 -27.73 6.50 36.07
N ALA A 161 -28.07 5.78 34.99
CA ALA A 161 -27.31 5.90 33.74
C ALA A 161 -27.39 7.34 33.25
N LEU A 162 -26.21 7.92 32.96
CA LEU A 162 -26.06 9.26 32.44
C LEU A 162 -25.63 9.18 30.99
N ILE A 163 -26.26 10.02 30.17
CA ILE A 163 -25.77 10.35 28.85
C ILE A 163 -25.83 11.85 28.65
N ALA A 164 -24.75 12.45 28.14
CA ALA A 164 -24.64 13.88 27.94
C ALA A 164 -24.04 14.19 26.57
N ARG A 165 -24.54 15.22 25.90
CA ARG A 165 -23.94 15.79 24.72
C ARG A 165 -23.37 17.16 25.06
N VAL A 166 -22.11 17.39 24.69
CA VAL A 166 -21.40 18.65 24.84
C VAL A 166 -20.88 19.15 23.51
N SER A 167 -20.74 20.45 23.34
CA SER A 167 -20.16 21.04 22.15
C SER A 167 -18.65 20.72 22.04
N ALA A 168 -18.04 20.97 20.90
CA ALA A 168 -16.59 20.81 20.71
C ALA A 168 -15.76 21.64 21.74
N SER A 169 -16.31 22.73 22.31
CA SER A 169 -15.70 23.52 23.37
C SER A 169 -16.03 23.03 24.80
N GLY A 170 -16.67 21.88 24.94
CA GLY A 170 -17.01 21.26 26.22
C GLY A 170 -18.23 21.90 26.96
N ASN A 171 -19.04 22.71 26.30
CA ASN A 171 -20.26 23.26 26.90
C ASN A 171 -21.40 22.25 26.76
N SER A 172 -22.15 22.03 27.88
CA SER A 172 -23.28 21.12 27.88
C SER A 172 -24.38 21.60 26.92
N MET A 173 -24.80 20.70 26.02
CA MET A 173 -25.94 20.90 25.12
C MET A 173 -27.22 20.30 25.72
N TRP A 174 -27.10 19.07 26.20
CA TRP A 174 -28.16 18.38 26.98
C TRP A 174 -27.57 17.28 27.85
N VAL A 175 -28.25 16.94 28.94
CA VAL A 175 -27.94 15.82 29.84
C VAL A 175 -29.20 15.03 30.11
N LYS A 176 -29.13 13.72 30.12
CA LYS A 176 -30.22 12.79 30.47
C LYS A 176 -29.78 11.79 31.50
N LEU A 177 -30.67 11.55 32.47
CA LEU A 177 -30.57 10.47 33.43
C LEU A 177 -31.68 9.46 33.15
N LEU A 178 -31.31 8.20 33.02
CA LEU A 178 -32.19 7.10 32.64
C LEU A 178 -32.42 6.13 33.81
N GLY A 179 -33.43 5.27 33.70
CA GLY A 179 -33.72 4.21 34.67
C GLY A 179 -34.40 4.76 35.93
N SER A 180 -35.40 5.65 35.77
CA SER A 180 -36.20 6.16 36.90
C SER A 180 -36.98 5.06 37.61
N GLY A 181 -36.75 4.86 38.92
CA GLY A 181 -37.39 3.83 39.71
C GLY A 181 -36.50 2.66 40.07
N ALA A 182 -35.54 2.28 39.24
CA ALA A 182 -34.60 1.21 39.54
C ALA A 182 -33.66 1.54 40.71
N GLN A 183 -33.10 0.51 41.35
CA GLN A 183 -32.10 0.63 42.41
C GLN A 183 -30.71 1.04 41.86
N LEU A 184 -30.36 0.52 40.70
CA LEU A 184 -29.10 0.77 40.04
C LEU A 184 -29.32 0.73 38.53
N VAL A 185 -28.81 1.75 37.80
CA VAL A 185 -28.63 1.73 36.34
C VAL A 185 -27.33 2.43 35.98
N LYS A 186 -26.46 1.74 35.25
CA LYS A 186 -25.21 2.30 34.71
C LYS A 186 -25.16 2.12 33.21
N SER A 187 -24.54 3.06 32.52
CA SER A 187 -24.13 2.92 31.13
C SER A 187 -22.63 2.69 31.07
N ASN A 188 -22.21 1.65 30.35
CA ASN A 188 -20.79 1.29 30.18
C ASN A 188 -20.29 1.57 28.76
N GLY A 189 -21.16 1.52 27.75
CA GLY A 189 -20.81 1.76 26.35
C GLY A 189 -21.86 2.56 25.59
N VAL A 190 -21.43 3.33 24.59
CA VAL A 190 -22.33 4.08 23.69
C VAL A 190 -21.84 3.96 22.25
N THR A 191 -22.77 3.84 21.30
CA THR A 191 -22.51 3.80 19.85
C THR A 191 -23.49 4.68 19.09
N VAL A 192 -23.18 5.00 17.83
CA VAL A 192 -24.09 5.69 16.90
C VAL A 192 -24.79 4.67 16.03
N ALA A 193 -26.11 4.71 15.97
CA ALA A 193 -26.91 3.93 15.05
C ALA A 193 -26.78 4.44 13.61
N PRO A 194 -27.11 3.63 12.57
CA PRO A 194 -27.04 4.07 11.17
C PRO A 194 -27.86 5.32 10.84
N ASP A 195 -28.94 5.59 11.59
CA ASP A 195 -29.78 6.79 11.44
C ASP A 195 -29.24 8.03 12.20
N GLY A 196 -28.05 7.92 12.80
CA GLY A 196 -27.42 8.99 13.57
C GLY A 196 -27.90 9.12 15.02
N ASN A 197 -28.84 8.29 15.48
CA ASN A 197 -29.28 8.24 16.88
C ASN A 197 -28.28 7.48 17.77
N LEU A 198 -28.39 7.67 19.09
CA LEU A 198 -27.47 7.08 20.06
C LEU A 198 -28.05 5.80 20.64
N VAL A 199 -27.21 4.78 20.83
CA VAL A 199 -27.58 3.57 21.54
C VAL A 199 -26.54 3.28 22.62
N LEU A 200 -26.96 3.11 23.84
CA LEU A 200 -26.10 2.78 24.98
C LEU A 200 -26.43 1.40 25.54
N THR A 201 -25.44 0.78 26.17
CA THR A 201 -25.59 -0.45 26.94
C THR A 201 -25.00 -0.31 28.33
N GLY A 202 -25.45 -1.15 29.24
CA GLY A 202 -24.98 -1.18 30.60
C GLY A 202 -25.64 -2.25 31.47
N GLU A 203 -25.86 -1.92 32.73
CA GLU A 203 -26.50 -2.82 33.68
C GLU A 203 -27.65 -2.12 34.42
N ILE A 204 -28.69 -2.88 34.76
CA ILE A 204 -29.83 -2.45 35.56
C ILE A 204 -30.13 -3.47 36.65
N ARG A 205 -30.49 -2.96 37.83
CA ARG A 205 -31.08 -3.75 38.92
C ARG A 205 -32.29 -3.02 39.47
N GLN A 206 -33.45 -3.61 39.35
CA GLN A 206 -34.73 -3.00 39.71
C GLN A 206 -34.89 -2.86 41.24
N SER A 207 -34.52 -3.90 42.00
CA SER A 207 -34.57 -3.91 43.47
C SER A 207 -33.30 -4.55 44.07
N ILE A 208 -33.07 -4.36 45.37
CA ILE A 208 -31.90 -4.92 46.08
C ILE A 208 -31.90 -6.48 46.05
N SER A 209 -33.09 -7.07 45.96
CA SER A 209 -33.29 -8.54 46.01
C SER A 209 -33.18 -9.18 44.62
N GLU A 210 -33.13 -8.39 43.54
CA GLU A 210 -33.03 -8.89 42.17
C GLU A 210 -31.58 -8.88 41.65
N THR A 211 -31.34 -9.73 40.66
CA THR A 211 -30.07 -9.74 39.90
C THR A 211 -29.97 -8.55 38.97
N LYS A 212 -28.81 -8.39 38.40
CA LYS A 212 -28.56 -7.37 37.38
C LYS A 212 -28.88 -7.94 36.00
N ASP A 213 -29.52 -7.16 35.17
CA ASP A 213 -29.77 -7.45 33.76
C ASP A 213 -29.03 -6.43 32.87
N ILE A 214 -28.85 -6.80 31.59
CA ILE A 214 -28.31 -5.89 30.58
C ILE A 214 -29.35 -4.81 30.30
N TYR A 215 -28.95 -3.56 30.44
CA TYR A 215 -29.74 -2.40 30.06
C TYR A 215 -29.32 -1.87 28.69
N VAL A 216 -30.28 -1.56 27.82
CA VAL A 216 -30.06 -0.91 26.53
C VAL A 216 -31.08 0.19 26.33
N ALA A 217 -30.64 1.36 25.88
CA ALA A 217 -31.51 2.46 25.52
C ALA A 217 -31.09 3.14 24.22
N ARG A 218 -32.07 3.50 23.41
CA ARG A 218 -31.89 4.30 22.18
C ARG A 218 -32.46 5.70 22.39
N LEU A 219 -31.64 6.70 22.03
CA LEU A 219 -32.00 8.10 22.25
C LEU A 219 -31.75 8.93 20.98
N SER A 220 -32.54 9.96 20.80
CA SER A 220 -32.28 10.99 19.79
C SER A 220 -30.98 11.73 20.10
N ALA A 221 -30.02 11.73 19.17
CA ALA A 221 -28.79 12.50 19.29
C ALA A 221 -29.05 14.02 19.36
N PHE A 222 -30.15 14.50 18.78
CA PHE A 222 -30.48 15.91 18.74
C PHE A 222 -30.80 16.51 20.12
N ASN A 223 -31.68 15.82 20.91
CA ASN A 223 -32.21 16.36 22.17
C ASN A 223 -32.18 15.38 23.34
N GLY A 224 -31.61 14.20 23.18
CA GLY A 224 -31.55 13.13 24.18
C GLY A 224 -32.91 12.53 24.54
N ALA A 225 -33.95 12.68 23.72
CA ALA A 225 -35.22 12.02 23.93
C ALA A 225 -35.09 10.51 23.78
N VAL A 226 -35.62 9.76 24.74
CA VAL A 226 -35.63 8.29 24.68
C VAL A 226 -36.57 7.85 23.57
N ILE A 227 -36.07 7.04 22.63
CA ILE A 227 -36.84 6.43 21.55
C ILE A 227 -37.41 5.11 22.07
N TRP A 228 -36.56 4.28 22.68
CA TRP A 228 -36.91 3.07 23.40
C TRP A 228 -35.86 2.73 24.45
N GLU A 229 -36.26 1.99 25.48
CA GLU A 229 -35.36 1.39 26.47
C GLU A 229 -35.86 -0.04 26.77
N ASN A 230 -34.93 -0.98 26.95
CA ASN A 230 -35.23 -2.37 27.23
C ASN A 230 -34.17 -3.02 28.11
N THR A 231 -34.55 -4.17 28.70
CA THR A 231 -33.70 -5.01 29.55
C THR A 231 -33.64 -6.43 29.00
N TYR A 232 -32.44 -6.99 29.05
CA TYR A 232 -32.22 -8.36 28.60
C TYR A 232 -31.51 -9.13 29.70
N GLY A 233 -32.17 -10.19 30.18
CA GLY A 233 -31.63 -11.13 31.18
C GLY A 233 -31.58 -12.53 30.61
N LEU A 234 -30.57 -13.31 30.94
CA LEU A 234 -30.45 -14.71 30.59
C LEU A 234 -31.07 -15.54 31.72
N PHE A 235 -32.17 -16.23 31.42
CA PHE A 235 -32.84 -17.10 32.37
C PHE A 235 -32.22 -18.49 32.39
N ASP A 236 -31.88 -18.99 33.59
CA ASP A 236 -31.61 -20.42 33.78
C ASP A 236 -32.86 -21.24 33.46
N LEU A 237 -32.84 -21.98 32.36
CA LEU A 237 -33.85 -22.94 32.00
C LEU A 237 -33.85 -24.12 32.99
N GLY A 238 -34.45 -23.96 34.18
CA GLY A 238 -34.51 -25.06 35.13
C GLY A 238 -34.87 -24.69 36.57
N GLY A 239 -35.31 -23.45 36.85
CA GLY A 239 -35.75 -23.04 38.18
C GLY A 239 -34.64 -22.73 39.15
N GLY A 240 -33.45 -22.34 38.63
CA GLY A 240 -32.31 -21.84 39.39
C GLY A 240 -32.39 -20.35 39.71
N THR A 241 -31.46 -19.83 40.48
CA THR A 241 -31.32 -18.42 40.80
C THR A 241 -31.02 -17.62 39.54
N ALA A 242 -31.70 -16.50 39.36
CA ALA A 242 -31.43 -15.56 38.26
C ALA A 242 -29.93 -15.12 38.25
N ALA A 243 -29.35 -15.00 37.06
CA ALA A 243 -27.94 -14.63 36.85
C ALA A 243 -27.79 -13.10 36.89
N ASP A 244 -26.61 -12.63 37.28
CA ASP A 244 -26.19 -11.24 37.01
C ASP A 244 -25.62 -11.15 35.60
N ASP A 245 -26.20 -10.30 34.76
CA ASP A 245 -25.82 -10.05 33.37
C ASP A 245 -25.35 -8.57 33.20
N PHE A 246 -24.27 -8.37 32.50
CA PHE A 246 -23.66 -7.05 32.32
C PHE A 246 -23.39 -6.78 30.84
N GLY A 247 -23.90 -5.66 30.31
CA GLY A 247 -23.49 -5.11 29.04
C GLY A 247 -22.32 -4.12 29.26
N ARG A 248 -21.18 -4.36 28.61
CA ARG A 248 -19.98 -3.51 28.80
C ARG A 248 -19.63 -2.68 27.58
N SER A 249 -19.75 -3.24 26.39
CA SER A 249 -19.46 -2.56 25.15
C SER A 249 -20.55 -2.86 24.12
N ILE A 250 -20.81 -1.90 23.20
CA ILE A 250 -21.85 -2.03 22.17
C ILE A 250 -21.34 -1.43 20.86
N VAL A 251 -21.66 -2.10 19.75
CA VAL A 251 -21.41 -1.61 18.39
C VAL A 251 -22.66 -1.78 17.52
N ALA A 252 -22.79 -0.91 16.51
CA ALA A 252 -23.76 -1.10 15.44
C ALA A 252 -23.23 -2.16 14.47
N ALA A 253 -24.01 -3.20 14.17
CA ALA A 253 -23.64 -4.23 13.20
C ALA A 253 -23.94 -3.73 11.78
N LYS A 254 -23.05 -3.96 10.82
CA LYS A 254 -23.23 -3.52 9.43
C LYS A 254 -24.43 -4.21 8.75
N ASN A 255 -24.76 -5.44 9.18
CA ASN A 255 -25.93 -6.20 8.74
C ASN A 255 -27.22 -5.88 9.54
N GLY A 256 -27.25 -4.74 10.24
CA GLY A 256 -28.38 -4.25 11.05
C GLY A 256 -28.38 -4.74 12.48
N GLY A 257 -29.01 -3.96 13.36
CA GLY A 257 -29.07 -4.20 14.81
C GLY A 257 -27.81 -3.80 15.55
N PHE A 258 -27.69 -4.24 16.81
CA PHE A 258 -26.58 -3.91 17.69
C PHE A 258 -26.02 -5.18 18.33
N VAL A 259 -24.69 -5.22 18.48
CA VAL A 259 -24.00 -6.31 19.18
C VAL A 259 -23.43 -5.78 20.48
N ILE A 260 -23.62 -6.52 21.56
CA ILE A 260 -23.22 -6.20 22.93
C ILE A 260 -22.26 -7.28 23.41
N ALA A 261 -21.12 -6.85 23.91
CA ALA A 261 -20.20 -7.70 24.67
C ALA A 261 -20.30 -7.41 26.16
N GLY A 262 -20.18 -8.45 26.97
CA GLY A 262 -20.28 -8.33 28.41
C GLY A 262 -19.99 -9.62 29.16
N PHE A 263 -20.68 -9.83 30.27
CA PHE A 263 -20.47 -10.96 31.16
C PHE A 263 -21.80 -11.48 31.71
N THR A 264 -21.86 -12.79 31.93
CA THR A 264 -22.95 -13.45 32.65
C THR A 264 -22.39 -14.40 33.69
N ASN A 265 -23.01 -14.48 34.87
CA ASN A 265 -22.67 -15.46 35.91
C ASN A 265 -23.61 -16.64 35.95
N SER A 266 -24.35 -16.93 34.85
CA SER A 266 -25.27 -18.05 34.74
C SER A 266 -24.61 -19.39 35.08
N ILE A 267 -25.32 -20.23 35.87
CA ILE A 267 -24.86 -21.56 36.30
C ILE A 267 -24.66 -22.52 35.09
N LEU A 268 -25.34 -22.28 33.98
CA LEU A 268 -25.29 -23.13 32.79
C LEU A 268 -24.12 -22.80 31.82
N GLY A 269 -23.24 -21.94 32.19
CA GLY A 269 -22.10 -21.54 31.36
C GLY A 269 -21.70 -20.07 31.53
N GLY A 270 -21.59 -19.61 32.79
CA GLY A 270 -21.14 -18.24 33.11
C GLY A 270 -19.79 -17.90 32.48
N GLY A 271 -19.66 -16.66 32.03
CA GLY A 271 -18.45 -16.14 31.35
C GLY A 271 -18.77 -14.97 30.45
N GLY A 272 -17.89 -14.72 29.50
CA GLY A 272 -18.07 -13.68 28.49
C GLY A 272 -19.35 -13.92 27.67
N LEU A 273 -20.08 -12.85 27.47
CA LEU A 273 -21.35 -12.84 26.73
C LEU A 273 -21.21 -11.98 25.48
N LEU A 274 -21.63 -12.50 24.33
CA LEU A 274 -21.83 -11.76 23.09
C LEU A 274 -23.30 -11.91 22.68
N MET A 275 -24.01 -10.80 22.48
CA MET A 275 -25.44 -10.79 22.21
C MET A 275 -25.78 -9.81 21.09
N LYS A 276 -26.63 -10.21 20.14
CA LYS A 276 -27.19 -9.33 19.11
C LYS A 276 -28.66 -9.05 19.37
N ILE A 277 -29.02 -7.76 19.24
CA ILE A 277 -30.40 -7.28 19.29
C ILE A 277 -30.77 -6.58 17.97
N ASP A 278 -32.06 -6.46 17.70
CA ASP A 278 -32.55 -5.75 16.52
C ASP A 278 -32.51 -4.22 16.70
N GLU A 279 -32.72 -3.47 15.61
CA GLU A 279 -32.74 -2.01 15.63
C GLU A 279 -33.96 -1.41 16.40
N ALA A 280 -35.03 -2.14 16.48
CA ALA A 280 -36.28 -1.72 17.16
C ALA A 280 -36.21 -1.91 18.67
N GLY A 281 -35.23 -2.65 19.19
CA GLY A 281 -35.09 -2.93 20.60
C GLY A 281 -36.15 -3.94 21.08
N GLY A 282 -36.41 -4.99 20.28
CA GLY A 282 -37.36 -6.04 20.68
C GLY A 282 -37.02 -6.70 22.01
N ASP A 283 -38.02 -7.32 22.65
CA ASP A 283 -37.92 -7.91 24.00
C ASP A 283 -37.02 -9.15 24.09
N ALA A 284 -36.51 -9.66 22.96
CA ALA A 284 -35.61 -10.81 22.89
C ALA A 284 -34.37 -10.51 22.02
N ALA A 285 -33.26 -11.11 22.42
CA ALA A 285 -32.06 -11.13 21.59
C ALA A 285 -32.30 -11.92 20.29
N LEU A 286 -31.73 -11.46 19.17
CA LEU A 286 -31.71 -12.20 17.91
C LEU A 286 -30.87 -13.48 18.05
N TRP A 287 -29.74 -13.36 18.72
CA TRP A 287 -28.89 -14.46 19.16
C TRP A 287 -27.99 -14.02 20.33
N TYR A 288 -27.51 -14.98 21.10
CA TYR A 288 -26.43 -14.79 22.07
C TYR A 288 -25.52 -16.01 22.11
N LYS A 289 -24.26 -15.75 22.51
CA LYS A 289 -23.21 -16.76 22.69
C LYS A 289 -22.55 -16.53 24.02
N THR A 290 -22.20 -17.61 24.75
CA THR A 290 -21.42 -17.54 25.99
C THR A 290 -20.06 -18.21 25.80
N PHE A 291 -19.06 -17.64 26.42
CA PHE A 291 -17.67 -18.11 26.38
C PHE A 291 -17.20 -18.36 27.80
N PRO A 292 -17.11 -19.64 28.23
CA PRO A 292 -16.78 -20.01 29.60
C PRO A 292 -15.41 -19.48 30.05
N ALA A 293 -15.27 -19.19 31.35
CA ALA A 293 -14.04 -18.71 31.97
C ALA A 293 -13.48 -17.42 31.40
N THR A 294 -14.29 -16.58 30.75
CA THR A 294 -13.87 -15.28 30.20
C THR A 294 -14.73 -14.13 30.75
N ASP A 295 -14.22 -12.89 30.73
CA ASP A 295 -14.92 -11.65 31.08
C ASP A 295 -14.68 -10.62 29.99
N PHE A 296 -15.69 -10.34 29.14
CA PHE A 296 -15.58 -9.43 27.99
C PHE A 296 -15.76 -7.98 28.41
N ARG A 297 -14.91 -7.09 27.88
CA ARG A 297 -14.89 -5.67 28.22
C ARG A 297 -14.94 -4.73 27.02
N GLY A 298 -14.21 -5.06 25.96
CA GLY A 298 -14.14 -4.28 24.73
C GLY A 298 -14.66 -5.05 23.53
N LEU A 299 -15.28 -4.34 22.57
CA LEU A 299 -15.87 -4.90 21.36
C LEU A 299 -15.68 -3.91 20.20
N VAL A 300 -15.28 -4.42 19.04
CA VAL A 300 -15.22 -3.64 17.79
C VAL A 300 -15.66 -4.52 16.61
N THR A 301 -16.22 -3.91 15.56
CA THR A 301 -16.53 -4.59 14.30
C THR A 301 -15.26 -4.71 13.45
N ASP A 302 -15.07 -5.85 12.79
CA ASP A 302 -14.03 -6.04 11.79
C ASP A 302 -14.47 -5.52 10.39
N LYS A 303 -13.58 -5.62 9.39
CA LYS A 303 -13.90 -5.22 8.01
C LYS A 303 -14.91 -6.14 7.31
N ASN A 304 -15.07 -7.39 7.77
CA ASN A 304 -15.89 -8.46 7.17
C ASN A 304 -17.21 -8.71 7.92
N ASP A 305 -17.70 -7.71 8.70
CA ASP A 305 -18.91 -7.78 9.53
C ASP A 305 -18.82 -8.71 10.74
N GLY A 306 -17.65 -9.27 11.02
CA GLY A 306 -17.35 -10.00 12.26
C GLY A 306 -16.99 -9.07 13.40
N PHE A 307 -16.50 -9.64 14.52
CA PHE A 307 -16.23 -8.88 15.73
C PHE A 307 -14.93 -9.33 16.38
N PHE A 308 -14.12 -8.33 16.81
CA PHE A 308 -13.05 -8.55 17.76
C PHE A 308 -13.51 -8.15 19.16
N ILE A 309 -13.24 -9.00 20.14
CA ILE A 309 -13.63 -8.82 21.53
C ILE A 309 -12.37 -8.98 22.41
N THR A 310 -12.24 -8.14 23.42
CA THR A 310 -11.17 -8.29 24.43
C THR A 310 -11.74 -8.34 25.83
N GLY A 311 -10.91 -8.91 26.73
CA GLY A 311 -11.25 -9.05 28.14
C GLY A 311 -10.17 -9.82 28.89
N SER A 312 -10.59 -10.71 29.80
CA SER A 312 -9.69 -11.62 30.50
C SER A 312 -10.21 -13.05 30.43
N ARG A 313 -9.28 -14.02 30.47
CA ARG A 313 -9.56 -15.46 30.59
C ARG A 313 -9.08 -15.96 31.94
N ASP A 314 -9.71 -17.00 32.48
CA ASP A 314 -9.42 -17.63 33.78
C ASP A 314 -9.60 -16.68 34.97
N VAL A 315 -10.73 -15.96 35.01
CA VAL A 315 -11.09 -14.92 35.98
C VAL A 315 -11.09 -15.41 37.44
N SER A 316 -11.07 -16.72 37.65
CA SER A 316 -11.04 -17.34 38.98
C SER A 316 -9.62 -17.62 39.51
N ALA A 317 -8.62 -17.50 38.68
CA ALA A 317 -7.21 -17.72 39.04
C ALA A 317 -6.48 -16.39 39.26
N LEU A 318 -5.47 -16.42 40.12
CA LEU A 318 -4.54 -15.30 40.34
C LEU A 318 -3.70 -14.95 39.08
N ASN A 319 -3.92 -15.68 37.97
CA ASN A 319 -3.16 -15.60 36.71
C ASN A 319 -4.09 -15.41 35.49
N GLY A 320 -5.11 -14.55 35.61
CA GLY A 320 -5.97 -14.23 34.43
C GLY A 320 -5.12 -13.62 33.31
N GLU A 321 -5.33 -14.04 32.05
CA GLU A 321 -4.60 -13.53 30.90
C GLU A 321 -5.50 -12.59 30.06
N LEU A 322 -4.90 -11.57 29.43
CA LEU A 322 -5.60 -10.75 28.44
C LEU A 322 -6.06 -11.67 27.32
N TYR A 323 -7.35 -11.63 27.06
CA TYR A 323 -8.00 -12.49 26.09
C TYR A 323 -8.50 -11.67 24.88
N ILE A 324 -8.23 -12.17 23.68
CA ILE A 324 -8.75 -11.61 22.42
C ILE A 324 -9.46 -12.74 21.70
N LEU A 325 -10.70 -12.46 21.27
CA LEU A 325 -11.56 -13.35 20.49
C LEU A 325 -11.93 -12.68 19.18
N HIS A 326 -11.84 -13.41 18.07
CA HIS A 326 -12.38 -13.02 16.78
C HIS A 326 -13.55 -13.92 16.39
N THR A 327 -14.65 -13.33 15.95
CA THR A 327 -15.87 -14.05 15.55
C THR A 327 -16.33 -13.59 14.16
N ASN A 328 -17.14 -14.42 13.51
CA ASN A 328 -17.91 -14.02 12.34
C ASN A 328 -19.13 -13.13 12.72
N ALA A 329 -19.92 -12.71 11.73
CA ALA A 329 -21.10 -11.86 11.90
C ALA A 329 -22.23 -12.50 12.74
N ASP A 330 -22.24 -13.84 12.87
CA ASP A 330 -23.19 -14.62 13.66
C ASP A 330 -22.68 -14.89 15.09
N GLY A 331 -21.51 -14.34 15.44
CA GLY A 331 -20.88 -14.49 16.74
C GLY A 331 -20.18 -15.85 16.95
N ASP A 332 -19.99 -16.64 15.90
CA ASP A 332 -19.26 -17.91 15.97
C ASP A 332 -17.75 -17.63 15.94
N LYS A 333 -17.03 -18.32 16.82
CA LYS A 333 -15.59 -18.16 16.97
C LYS A 333 -14.83 -18.54 15.68
N ILE A 334 -13.99 -17.61 15.20
CA ILE A 334 -12.99 -17.86 14.15
C ILE A 334 -11.68 -18.28 14.81
N CYS A 335 -11.17 -17.45 15.73
CA CYS A 335 -9.95 -17.72 16.49
C CYS A 335 -9.99 -17.02 17.85
N ASP A 336 -9.08 -17.40 18.74
CA ASP A 336 -8.87 -16.74 20.01
C ASP A 336 -7.42 -16.91 20.47
N ILE A 337 -6.95 -15.98 21.31
CA ILE A 337 -5.64 -16.03 21.97
C ILE A 337 -5.73 -15.48 23.38
N SER A 338 -4.87 -16.01 24.23
CA SER A 338 -4.57 -15.43 25.55
C SER A 338 -3.12 -14.98 25.56
N VAL A 339 -2.86 -13.75 25.95
CA VAL A 339 -1.52 -13.15 26.02
C VAL A 339 -1.28 -12.55 27.38
N GLY A 340 -0.04 -12.60 27.88
CA GLY A 340 0.30 -12.08 29.20
C GLY A 340 1.67 -12.50 29.70
N LYS A 341 2.08 -11.95 30.85
CA LYS A 341 3.44 -12.09 31.42
C LYS A 341 3.50 -12.84 32.75
N GLY A 342 2.55 -13.73 33.02
CA GLY A 342 2.56 -14.64 34.17
C GLY A 342 1.98 -14.10 35.48
N GLY A 343 1.34 -12.93 35.44
CA GLY A 343 0.44 -12.37 36.46
C GLY A 343 -0.93 -12.09 35.89
N PRO A 344 -1.83 -11.41 36.63
CA PRO A 344 -3.12 -11.02 36.08
C PRO A 344 -2.98 -9.98 34.96
N ASP A 345 -3.46 -10.33 33.77
CA ASP A 345 -3.48 -9.49 32.60
C ASP A 345 -4.93 -9.29 32.11
N ILE A 346 -5.31 -8.05 31.83
CA ILE A 346 -6.71 -7.71 31.52
C ILE A 346 -6.76 -6.79 30.31
N GLY A 347 -7.56 -7.14 29.27
CA GLY A 347 -7.94 -6.26 28.18
C GLY A 347 -9.16 -5.40 28.54
N PHE A 348 -9.08 -4.10 28.39
CA PHE A 348 -10.18 -3.16 28.68
C PHE A 348 -10.86 -2.64 27.44
N ALA A 349 -10.10 -2.32 26.39
CA ALA A 349 -10.61 -1.76 25.14
C ALA A 349 -9.87 -2.34 23.94
N ILE A 350 -10.53 -2.35 22.78
CA ILE A 350 -9.99 -2.93 21.53
C ILE A 350 -10.41 -2.07 20.33
N VAL A 351 -9.52 -1.98 19.34
CA VAL A 351 -9.75 -1.32 18.06
C VAL A 351 -9.39 -2.26 16.91
N ALA A 352 -10.15 -2.21 15.81
CA ALA A 352 -9.82 -2.95 14.60
C ALA A 352 -8.77 -2.17 13.80
N THR A 353 -7.71 -2.85 13.35
CA THR A 353 -6.61 -2.25 12.60
C THR A 353 -6.84 -2.32 11.09
N SER A 354 -6.25 -1.39 10.32
CA SER A 354 -6.43 -1.29 8.87
C SER A 354 -5.96 -2.53 8.10
N ASP A 355 -4.99 -3.26 8.67
CA ASP A 355 -4.45 -4.52 8.17
C ASP A 355 -5.37 -5.75 8.42
N GLY A 356 -6.55 -5.53 9.01
CA GLY A 356 -7.59 -6.54 9.23
C GLY A 356 -7.47 -7.29 10.55
N GLY A 357 -6.51 -6.96 11.40
CA GLY A 357 -6.37 -7.44 12.76
C GLY A 357 -7.05 -6.55 13.79
N ALA A 358 -6.57 -6.61 15.04
CA ALA A 358 -7.05 -5.77 16.14
C ALA A 358 -5.94 -5.47 17.15
N ALA A 359 -6.06 -4.34 17.86
CA ALA A 359 -5.18 -3.99 18.96
C ALA A 359 -5.99 -3.77 20.25
N ALA A 360 -5.62 -4.48 21.32
CA ALA A 360 -6.27 -4.44 22.62
C ALA A 360 -5.37 -3.74 23.64
N ALA A 361 -5.91 -2.72 24.33
CA ALA A 361 -5.27 -2.06 25.45
C ALA A 361 -5.76 -2.60 26.78
N GLY A 362 -4.83 -2.66 27.74
CA GLY A 362 -5.14 -3.21 29.03
C GLY A 362 -4.07 -2.96 30.09
N SER A 363 -4.00 -3.86 31.06
CA SER A 363 -2.95 -3.92 32.07
C SER A 363 -2.31 -5.30 32.12
N SER A 364 -1.02 -5.33 32.46
CA SER A 364 -0.25 -6.55 32.69
C SER A 364 0.52 -6.46 33.98
N GLN A 365 0.55 -7.57 34.73
CA GLN A 365 1.39 -7.75 35.90
C GLN A 365 2.52 -8.73 35.57
N PRO A 366 3.80 -8.36 35.76
CA PRO A 366 4.94 -9.22 35.39
C PRO A 366 5.14 -10.45 36.31
N GLY A 367 4.23 -10.70 37.26
CA GLY A 367 4.22 -11.89 38.13
C GLY A 367 3.21 -11.81 39.26
N VAL A 368 2.78 -12.96 39.78
CA VAL A 368 1.74 -13.10 40.82
C VAL A 368 2.08 -12.45 42.18
N THR A 369 3.37 -12.15 42.43
CA THR A 369 3.86 -11.59 43.69
C THR A 369 4.24 -10.11 43.60
N THR A 370 4.20 -9.52 42.42
CA THR A 370 4.52 -8.11 42.22
C THR A 370 3.23 -7.28 42.27
N PHE A 371 3.24 -6.15 42.99
CA PHE A 371 2.14 -5.19 43.00
C PHE A 371 2.28 -4.16 41.87
N GLU A 372 3.16 -4.42 40.92
CA GLU A 372 3.36 -3.57 39.76
C GLU A 372 2.38 -3.97 38.66
N GLU A 373 1.57 -3.02 38.21
CA GLU A 373 0.64 -3.16 37.10
C GLU A 373 1.05 -2.16 36.01
N ASN A 374 1.24 -2.61 34.81
CA ASN A 374 1.74 -1.79 33.70
C ASN A 374 0.72 -1.71 32.56
N PRO A 375 0.57 -0.56 31.88
CA PRO A 375 -0.20 -0.49 30.65
C PRO A 375 0.32 -1.49 29.64
N TYR A 376 -0.62 -2.18 29.02
CA TYR A 376 -0.34 -3.27 28.10
C TYR A 376 -1.09 -3.08 26.80
N LEU A 377 -0.41 -3.30 25.69
CA LEU A 377 -0.98 -3.23 24.33
C LEU A 377 -0.61 -4.50 23.59
N ALA A 378 -1.61 -5.24 23.16
CA ALA A 378 -1.44 -6.44 22.34
C ALA A 378 -2.14 -6.25 21.01
N LYS A 379 -1.40 -6.41 19.92
CA LYS A 379 -1.93 -6.44 18.56
C LYS A 379 -1.98 -7.88 18.08
N VAL A 380 -3.06 -8.24 17.39
CA VAL A 380 -3.24 -9.56 16.76
C VAL A 380 -3.51 -9.39 15.28
N ASP A 381 -3.14 -10.39 14.50
CA ASP A 381 -3.61 -10.52 13.12
C ASP A 381 -5.08 -11.03 13.07
N GLN A 382 -5.64 -11.15 11.88
CA GLN A 382 -7.01 -11.66 11.68
C GLN A 382 -7.19 -13.12 12.15
N ASN A 383 -6.10 -13.89 12.32
CA ASN A 383 -6.06 -15.27 12.81
C ASN A 383 -5.69 -15.35 14.29
N CYS A 384 -5.74 -14.24 15.02
CA CYS A 384 -5.37 -14.09 16.43
C CYS A 384 -3.91 -14.45 16.74
N LYS A 385 -2.98 -14.32 15.80
CA LYS A 385 -1.55 -14.57 16.03
C LYS A 385 -0.86 -13.35 16.64
N VAL A 386 0.06 -13.58 17.56
CA VAL A 386 0.96 -12.60 18.18
C VAL A 386 2.38 -13.11 18.06
N PHE A 387 3.27 -12.26 17.57
CA PHE A 387 4.70 -12.55 17.52
C PHE A 387 5.41 -11.95 18.74
N THR A 388 6.13 -12.78 19.49
CA THR A 388 6.71 -12.38 20.78
C THR A 388 8.21 -12.54 20.84
N SER A 389 8.80 -13.24 19.86
CA SER A 389 10.22 -13.60 19.83
C SER A 389 10.95 -12.88 18.70
N TYR A 390 12.26 -12.82 18.79
CA TYR A 390 13.08 -12.11 17.81
C TYR A 390 14.14 -13.04 17.19
N LEU A 391 14.31 -12.90 15.87
CA LEU A 391 15.53 -13.30 15.18
C LEU A 391 16.38 -12.05 15.00
N LYS A 392 17.55 -12.05 15.63
CA LYS A 392 18.53 -10.98 15.54
C LYS A 392 19.79 -11.53 14.89
N GLY A 393 20.38 -10.80 13.97
CA GLY A 393 21.62 -11.27 13.33
C GLY A 393 22.49 -10.15 12.81
N ASN A 394 23.63 -10.58 12.26
CA ASN A 394 24.60 -9.69 11.63
C ASN A 394 25.00 -10.25 10.27
N VAL A 395 24.92 -9.40 9.24
CA VAL A 395 25.38 -9.70 7.88
C VAL A 395 26.76 -9.08 7.70
N PHE A 396 27.75 -9.88 7.36
CA PHE A 396 29.15 -9.42 7.25
C PHE A 396 29.90 -10.10 6.10
N GLN A 397 30.92 -9.41 5.59
CA GLN A 397 31.79 -9.98 4.57
C GLN A 397 32.85 -10.89 5.20
N ASP A 398 32.74 -12.20 4.94
CA ASP A 398 33.71 -13.21 5.34
C ASP A 398 34.91 -13.16 4.38
N PHE A 399 36.01 -12.55 4.81
CA PHE A 399 37.22 -12.39 4.00
C PHE A 399 38.05 -13.68 3.86
N ASN A 400 37.92 -14.58 4.80
CA ASN A 400 38.74 -15.80 4.87
C ASN A 400 37.98 -17.07 4.47
N ASN A 401 36.69 -16.95 4.14
CA ASN A 401 35.78 -18.01 3.70
C ASN A 401 35.68 -19.16 4.73
N ASN A 402 35.67 -18.83 6.03
CA ASN A 402 35.54 -19.81 7.10
C ASN A 402 34.10 -19.96 7.63
N CYS A 403 33.20 -19.14 7.12
CA CYS A 403 31.76 -19.10 7.46
C CYS A 403 31.48 -18.78 8.94
N ALA A 404 32.33 -17.97 9.57
CA ALA A 404 32.20 -17.53 10.95
C ALA A 404 32.74 -16.10 11.08
N PHE A 405 32.11 -15.29 11.93
CA PHE A 405 32.55 -13.92 12.17
C PHE A 405 33.93 -13.85 12.78
N ASN A 406 34.77 -13.01 12.20
CA ASN A 406 36.15 -12.77 12.69
C ASN A 406 36.37 -11.26 12.87
N PRO A 407 37.15 -10.85 13.89
CA PRO A 407 37.46 -9.44 14.10
C PRO A 407 38.14 -8.81 12.88
N GLY A 408 37.55 -7.74 12.36
CA GLY A 408 38.01 -7.01 11.19
C GLY A 408 37.25 -7.27 9.92
N GLU A 409 36.26 -8.16 9.95
CA GLU A 409 35.32 -8.38 8.87
C GLU A 409 34.30 -7.23 8.78
N ALA A 410 33.97 -6.82 7.57
CA ALA A 410 33.17 -5.62 7.33
C ALA A 410 31.67 -5.90 7.38
N PRO A 411 30.86 -5.10 8.10
CA PRO A 411 29.41 -5.21 8.06
C PRO A 411 28.87 -4.86 6.66
N LEU A 412 27.78 -5.50 6.25
CA LEU A 412 27.12 -5.28 4.98
C LEU A 412 25.76 -4.59 5.20
N LYS A 413 25.74 -3.27 5.00
CA LYS A 413 24.58 -2.41 5.15
C LYS A 413 23.57 -2.60 4.01
N GLY A 414 22.28 -2.53 4.33
CA GLY A 414 21.18 -2.51 3.36
C GLY A 414 20.90 -3.85 2.70
N TRP A 415 21.56 -4.92 3.15
CA TRP A 415 21.32 -6.26 2.64
C TRP A 415 20.02 -6.83 3.19
N LEU A 416 19.25 -7.50 2.33
CA LEU A 416 17.94 -8.00 2.67
C LEU A 416 18.03 -9.44 3.19
N VAL A 417 17.43 -9.65 4.36
CA VAL A 417 17.24 -10.97 4.98
C VAL A 417 15.78 -11.36 4.81
N LYS A 418 15.54 -12.55 4.29
CA LYS A 418 14.24 -13.18 4.18
C LYS A 418 14.16 -14.32 5.17
N VAL A 419 13.09 -14.37 5.96
CA VAL A 419 12.78 -15.48 6.87
C VAL A 419 11.44 -16.07 6.45
N ALA A 420 11.42 -17.39 6.22
CA ALA A 420 10.24 -18.10 5.74
C ALA A 420 9.90 -19.28 6.65
N SER A 421 8.60 -19.52 6.83
CA SER A 421 8.05 -20.76 7.39
C SER A 421 6.96 -21.29 6.46
N ALA A 422 6.30 -22.38 6.84
CA ALA A 422 5.17 -22.91 6.08
C ALA A 422 4.00 -21.91 5.94
N ASP A 423 3.86 -21.00 6.91
CA ASP A 423 2.69 -20.13 7.05
C ASP A 423 2.95 -18.67 6.68
N PHE A 424 4.21 -18.23 6.62
CA PHE A 424 4.52 -16.82 6.33
C PHE A 424 5.93 -16.60 5.80
N VAL A 425 6.15 -15.42 5.24
CA VAL A 425 7.46 -14.89 4.83
C VAL A 425 7.62 -13.49 5.41
N ARG A 426 8.81 -13.18 5.94
CA ARG A 426 9.16 -11.86 6.47
C ARG A 426 10.51 -11.40 5.94
N TYR A 427 10.67 -10.08 5.92
CA TYR A 427 11.88 -9.42 5.43
C TYR A 427 12.41 -8.44 6.47
N ALA A 428 13.72 -8.21 6.45
CA ALA A 428 14.37 -7.09 7.13
C ALA A 428 15.61 -6.65 6.36
N ALA A 429 15.90 -5.36 6.38
CA ALA A 429 17.17 -4.83 5.86
C ALA A 429 18.21 -4.72 6.99
N ALA A 430 19.46 -5.02 6.68
CA ALA A 430 20.57 -4.84 7.61
C ALA A 430 20.90 -3.34 7.79
N ASP A 431 21.13 -2.91 9.01
CA ASP A 431 21.47 -1.53 9.39
C ASP A 431 22.92 -1.15 8.97
N GLU A 432 23.36 0.06 9.36
CA GLU A 432 24.72 0.57 9.13
C GLU A 432 25.83 -0.34 9.67
N ASN A 433 25.53 -1.17 10.67
CA ASN A 433 26.45 -2.10 11.29
C ASN A 433 26.23 -3.56 10.84
N GLY A 434 25.42 -3.78 9.79
CA GLY A 434 25.07 -5.10 9.30
C GLY A 434 24.04 -5.84 10.14
N ASN A 435 23.47 -5.24 11.20
CA ASN A 435 22.53 -5.91 12.09
C ASN A 435 21.12 -5.87 11.50
N PHE A 436 20.38 -6.94 11.69
CA PHE A 436 18.94 -7.00 11.42
C PHE A 436 18.18 -7.54 12.62
N LEU A 437 16.89 -7.20 12.70
CA LEU A 437 15.96 -7.66 13.71
C LEU A 437 14.62 -8.01 13.08
N LEU A 438 14.15 -9.22 13.30
CA LEU A 438 12.87 -9.73 12.82
C LEU A 438 12.03 -10.22 13.97
N LEU A 439 10.79 -9.79 14.03
CA LEU A 439 9.81 -10.29 14.99
C LEU A 439 9.18 -11.58 14.43
N VAL A 440 9.22 -12.66 15.22
CA VAL A 440 8.76 -14.00 14.85
C VAL A 440 7.97 -14.64 15.99
N ASP A 441 7.28 -15.74 15.69
CA ASP A 441 6.67 -16.62 16.69
C ASP A 441 7.59 -17.81 17.00
N THR A 442 7.15 -18.70 17.89
CA THR A 442 7.79 -20.00 18.07
C THR A 442 7.61 -20.85 16.81
N GLY A 443 8.66 -21.51 16.37
CA GLY A 443 8.64 -22.34 15.18
C GLY A 443 10.00 -22.57 14.54
N SER A 444 9.98 -23.26 13.41
CA SER A 444 11.17 -23.49 12.57
C SER A 444 11.09 -22.61 11.33
N TYR A 445 12.18 -21.95 11.02
CA TYR A 445 12.31 -20.96 9.97
C TYR A 445 13.51 -21.27 9.09
N ASP A 446 13.37 -20.93 7.80
CA ASP A 446 14.48 -20.86 6.84
C ASP A 446 14.86 -19.39 6.65
N LEU A 447 16.06 -19.01 7.09
CA LEU A 447 16.62 -17.69 6.88
C LEU A 447 17.47 -17.70 5.61
N GLN A 448 17.15 -16.84 4.67
CA GLN A 448 17.85 -16.63 3.41
C GLN A 448 18.36 -15.21 3.32
N LEU A 449 19.61 -15.04 2.91
CA LEU A 449 20.13 -13.73 2.54
C LEU A 449 19.87 -13.49 1.04
N ILE A 450 19.34 -12.32 0.72
CA ILE A 450 19.16 -11.87 -0.66
C ILE A 450 20.40 -11.09 -1.06
N THR A 451 21.25 -11.69 -1.86
CA THR A 451 22.45 -11.02 -2.38
C THR A 451 22.07 -10.02 -3.47
N PRO A 452 22.71 -8.84 -3.54
CA PRO A 452 22.37 -7.82 -4.54
C PRO A 452 22.66 -8.27 -5.98
N ASN A 453 23.54 -9.24 -6.16
CA ASN A 453 23.89 -9.83 -7.45
C ASN A 453 24.66 -11.15 -7.28
N THR A 454 24.96 -11.80 -8.42
CA THR A 454 25.67 -13.09 -8.50
C THR A 454 27.15 -13.05 -8.11
N TYR A 455 27.73 -11.88 -7.87
CA TYR A 455 29.16 -11.73 -7.50
C TYR A 455 29.41 -12.09 -6.03
N TRP A 456 28.35 -12.18 -5.24
CA TRP A 456 28.37 -12.53 -3.85
C TRP A 456 27.83 -13.95 -3.64
N GLY A 457 28.47 -14.71 -2.77
CA GLY A 457 28.04 -16.03 -2.37
C GLY A 457 27.73 -16.10 -0.88
N THR A 458 26.85 -17.00 -0.50
CA THR A 458 26.50 -17.32 0.88
C THR A 458 27.04 -18.68 1.28
N CYS A 459 27.40 -18.87 2.53
CA CYS A 459 27.90 -20.14 3.03
C CYS A 459 26.86 -21.27 2.98
N VAL A 460 25.59 -20.90 3.10
CA VAL A 460 24.43 -21.79 2.96
C VAL A 460 23.34 -21.06 2.20
N ASP A 461 22.58 -21.78 1.37
CA ASP A 461 21.47 -21.18 0.62
C ASP A 461 20.30 -20.77 1.54
N ALA A 462 20.07 -21.53 2.60
CA ALA A 462 19.12 -21.26 3.66
C ALA A 462 19.66 -21.76 5.00
N LEU A 463 19.62 -20.92 6.01
CA LEU A 463 20.01 -21.25 7.39
C LEU A 463 18.75 -21.66 8.16
N PRO A 464 18.61 -22.92 8.61
CA PRO A 464 17.50 -23.31 9.46
C PRO A 464 17.69 -22.71 10.85
N VAL A 465 16.63 -22.07 11.36
CA VAL A 465 16.61 -21.42 12.67
C VAL A 465 15.36 -21.85 13.44
N ASP A 466 15.53 -22.39 14.63
CA ASP A 466 14.44 -22.80 15.51
C ASP A 466 14.26 -21.81 16.66
N VAL A 467 13.03 -21.36 16.88
CA VAL A 467 12.62 -20.55 18.02
C VAL A 467 11.72 -21.42 18.91
N PHE A 468 12.25 -21.86 20.05
CA PHE A 468 11.59 -22.87 20.89
C PHE A 468 10.67 -22.29 21.97
N SER A 469 10.82 -21.02 22.34
CA SER A 469 10.07 -20.40 23.43
C SER A 469 9.59 -19.02 23.06
N PHE A 470 8.45 -18.62 23.65
CA PHE A 470 7.97 -17.24 23.59
C PHE A 470 8.98 -16.30 24.29
N TYR A 471 9.07 -15.07 23.84
CA TYR A 471 9.96 -14.01 24.35
C TYR A 471 11.46 -14.34 24.23
N ASP A 472 11.81 -15.23 23.30
CA ASP A 472 13.18 -15.60 23.02
C ASP A 472 13.83 -14.64 22.00
N THR A 473 15.15 -14.53 22.06
CA THR A 473 15.94 -13.84 21.03
C THR A 473 17.02 -14.79 20.54
N VAL A 474 16.82 -15.28 19.32
CA VAL A 474 17.79 -16.16 18.67
C VAL A 474 18.75 -15.30 17.87
N GLU A 475 20.06 -15.40 18.18
CA GLU A 475 21.12 -14.70 17.45
C GLU A 475 21.67 -15.57 16.33
N VAL A 476 21.84 -14.99 15.14
CA VAL A 476 22.36 -15.68 13.96
C VAL A 476 23.46 -14.86 13.28
N GLU A 477 24.45 -15.54 12.74
CA GLU A 477 25.51 -14.94 11.92
C GLU A 477 25.26 -15.27 10.45
N VAL A 478 25.36 -14.28 9.56
CA VAL A 478 25.11 -14.42 8.12
C VAL A 478 26.36 -14.02 7.35
N PRO A 479 27.31 -14.94 7.17
CA PRO A 479 28.55 -14.71 6.45
C PRO A 479 28.34 -14.69 4.93
N VAL A 480 29.00 -13.74 4.26
CA VAL A 480 28.95 -13.54 2.80
C VAL A 480 30.37 -13.49 2.25
N PHE A 481 30.65 -14.27 1.25
CA PHE A 481 31.97 -14.27 0.61
C PHE A 481 31.92 -13.76 -0.83
N THR A 482 33.07 -13.36 -1.34
CA THR A 482 33.25 -12.94 -2.73
C THR A 482 33.30 -14.16 -3.66
N GLN A 483 32.32 -14.30 -4.54
CA GLN A 483 32.29 -15.34 -5.60
C GLN A 483 33.06 -14.89 -6.84
N PHE A 484 32.82 -13.66 -7.29
CA PHE A 484 33.57 -13.03 -8.38
C PHE A 484 34.19 -11.72 -7.88
N SER A 485 35.47 -11.53 -8.09
CA SER A 485 36.20 -10.29 -7.74
C SER A 485 36.04 -9.28 -8.87
N CYS A 486 34.99 -8.46 -8.79
CA CYS A 486 34.55 -7.58 -9.86
C CYS A 486 33.82 -6.35 -9.36
N PRO A 487 34.03 -5.14 -9.95
CA PRO A 487 33.12 -4.03 -9.72
C PRO A 487 31.80 -4.28 -10.46
N ARG A 488 30.70 -3.81 -9.90
CA ARG A 488 29.39 -3.79 -10.57
C ARG A 488 28.78 -2.42 -10.39
N ASN A 489 28.91 -1.62 -11.41
CA ASN A 489 28.38 -0.27 -11.39
C ASN A 489 26.91 -0.28 -11.78
N GLU A 490 26.11 0.55 -11.09
CA GLU A 490 24.68 0.74 -11.34
C GLU A 490 24.40 2.25 -11.43
N VAL A 491 23.48 2.61 -12.32
CA VAL A 491 23.03 3.99 -12.49
C VAL A 491 21.52 4.04 -12.59
N ASP A 492 20.92 5.11 -12.06
CA ASP A 492 19.52 5.44 -12.23
C ASP A 492 19.37 6.94 -12.48
N ILE A 493 18.35 7.35 -13.24
CA ILE A 493 18.05 8.74 -13.54
C ILE A 493 16.55 8.95 -13.51
N ALA A 494 16.10 10.10 -12.98
CA ALA A 494 14.69 10.49 -13.04
C ALA A 494 14.50 11.98 -12.80
N THR A 495 13.38 12.49 -13.35
CA THR A 495 12.75 13.75 -12.94
C THR A 495 11.30 13.45 -12.50
N PRO A 496 10.75 14.14 -11.47
CA PRO A 496 9.38 13.84 -11.01
C PRO A 496 8.33 14.23 -12.04
N LEU A 497 8.59 15.25 -12.84
CA LEU A 497 7.69 15.80 -13.84
C LEU A 497 8.47 16.61 -14.87
N LEU A 498 8.17 16.42 -16.16
CA LEU A 498 8.77 17.17 -17.25
C LEU A 498 7.83 18.29 -17.71
N ARG A 499 8.22 19.54 -17.46
CA ARG A 499 7.46 20.73 -17.86
C ARG A 499 8.07 21.39 -19.09
N ASN A 500 7.20 21.71 -20.04
CA ASN A 500 7.55 22.55 -21.18
C ASN A 500 7.88 23.99 -20.70
N CYS A 501 8.78 24.69 -21.41
CA CYS A 501 9.16 26.08 -21.14
C CYS A 501 9.64 26.31 -19.70
N ALA A 502 10.31 25.32 -19.09
CA ALA A 502 10.73 25.33 -17.69
C ALA A 502 12.05 24.60 -17.47
N ASP A 503 12.71 24.96 -16.39
CA ASP A 503 13.85 24.21 -15.86
C ASP A 503 13.34 22.95 -15.16
N ASN A 504 13.84 21.79 -15.60
CA ASN A 504 13.53 20.48 -15.05
C ASN A 504 14.78 19.88 -14.39
N VAL A 505 14.66 19.41 -13.15
CA VAL A 505 15.78 18.85 -12.40
C VAL A 505 15.76 17.34 -12.48
N TYR A 506 16.77 16.78 -13.12
CA TYR A 506 17.04 15.35 -13.18
C TYR A 506 18.03 14.97 -12.09
N THR A 507 17.72 13.94 -11.32
CA THR A 507 18.68 13.36 -10.37
C THR A 507 19.29 12.12 -10.99
N VAL A 508 20.60 12.01 -10.95
CA VAL A 508 21.36 10.81 -11.34
C VAL A 508 21.89 10.18 -10.07
N ARG A 509 21.54 8.91 -9.82
CA ARG A 509 22.07 8.10 -8.73
C ARG A 509 23.01 7.04 -9.31
N TYR A 510 24.11 6.77 -8.63
CA TYR A 510 25.07 5.75 -9.03
C TYR A 510 25.57 4.96 -7.83
N CYS A 511 25.87 3.66 -8.01
CA CYS A 511 26.40 2.78 -6.98
C CYS A 511 27.45 1.83 -7.55
N ASN A 512 28.30 1.27 -6.69
CA ASN A 512 29.08 0.07 -6.97
C ASN A 512 28.58 -1.07 -6.04
N THR A 513 27.76 -1.95 -6.56
CA THR A 513 27.21 -3.13 -5.84
C THR A 513 28.11 -4.38 -5.99
N GLY A 514 29.25 -4.23 -6.64
CA GLY A 514 30.27 -5.27 -6.84
C GLY A 514 31.09 -5.53 -5.59
N THR A 515 32.08 -6.40 -5.76
CA THR A 515 32.91 -6.93 -4.65
C THR A 515 34.25 -6.22 -4.50
N ILE A 516 34.66 -5.40 -5.47
CA ILE A 516 35.89 -4.61 -5.46
C ILE A 516 35.62 -3.16 -5.92
N PRO A 517 36.52 -2.23 -5.60
CA PRO A 517 36.44 -0.84 -6.08
C PRO A 517 36.44 -0.73 -7.61
N SER A 518 35.53 0.10 -8.13
CA SER A 518 35.50 0.51 -9.53
C SER A 518 36.43 1.66 -9.76
N GLN A 519 37.38 1.55 -10.69
CA GLN A 519 38.41 2.54 -10.99
C GLN A 519 38.05 3.37 -12.23
N ASN A 520 38.38 4.66 -12.20
CA ASN A 520 38.11 5.59 -13.31
C ASN A 520 36.63 5.65 -13.68
N THR A 521 35.77 5.51 -12.72
CA THR A 521 34.30 5.47 -12.91
C THR A 521 33.80 6.81 -13.45
N LYS A 522 32.94 6.73 -14.46
CA LYS A 522 32.33 7.89 -15.11
C LYS A 522 30.88 7.63 -15.38
N VAL A 523 30.07 8.66 -15.31
CA VAL A 523 28.70 8.65 -15.82
C VAL A 523 28.64 9.51 -17.08
N LYS A 524 28.13 8.93 -18.17
CA LYS A 524 27.88 9.59 -19.44
C LYS A 524 26.36 9.84 -19.54
N VAL A 525 25.99 11.08 -19.84
CA VAL A 525 24.56 11.43 -19.96
C VAL A 525 24.29 12.01 -21.34
N VAL A 526 23.37 11.39 -22.06
CA VAL A 526 22.85 11.86 -23.34
C VAL A 526 21.51 12.54 -23.07
N VAL A 527 21.36 13.76 -23.50
CA VAL A 527 20.20 14.61 -23.29
C VAL A 527 19.39 14.70 -24.57
N ASP A 528 18.07 14.69 -24.46
CA ASP A 528 17.16 14.90 -25.57
C ASP A 528 17.49 16.22 -26.33
N PRO A 529 17.41 16.27 -27.66
CA PRO A 529 17.72 17.47 -28.44
C PRO A 529 16.92 18.73 -28.04
N ASP A 530 15.66 18.55 -27.58
CA ASP A 530 14.79 19.65 -27.14
C ASP A 530 15.11 20.14 -25.71
N LEU A 531 16.01 19.44 -25.00
CA LEU A 531 16.46 19.79 -23.65
C LEU A 531 17.84 20.46 -23.70
N SER A 532 17.94 21.68 -23.22
CA SER A 532 19.18 22.38 -23.06
C SER A 532 19.68 22.36 -21.61
N VAL A 533 20.95 21.96 -21.39
CA VAL A 533 21.55 21.90 -20.03
C VAL A 533 21.82 23.29 -19.50
N VAL A 534 21.19 23.65 -18.38
CA VAL A 534 21.34 24.95 -17.71
C VAL A 534 22.44 24.90 -16.65
N SER A 535 22.43 23.84 -15.82
CA SER A 535 23.41 23.68 -14.75
C SER A 535 23.48 22.21 -14.28
N SER A 536 24.53 21.92 -13.50
CA SER A 536 24.67 20.64 -12.80
C SER A 536 25.34 20.82 -11.45
N SER A 537 25.01 20.02 -10.46
CA SER A 537 25.66 20.01 -9.14
C SER A 537 27.04 19.37 -9.16
N ALA A 538 27.38 18.59 -10.20
CA ALA A 538 28.70 18.00 -10.42
C ALA A 538 29.37 18.59 -11.68
N SER A 539 30.69 18.66 -11.69
CA SER A 539 31.44 19.12 -12.87
C SER A 539 31.43 18.06 -13.97
N TYR A 540 31.26 18.48 -15.20
CA TYR A 540 31.29 17.61 -16.38
C TYR A 540 32.16 18.16 -17.50
N THR A 541 32.50 17.32 -18.45
CA THR A 541 33.09 17.67 -19.73
C THR A 541 32.16 17.24 -20.85
N LEU A 542 32.17 17.96 -21.97
CA LEU A 542 31.42 17.58 -23.17
C LEU A 542 32.30 16.69 -24.06
N ASP A 543 31.74 15.57 -24.49
CA ASP A 543 32.29 14.72 -25.54
C ASP A 543 31.19 14.59 -26.63
N GLN A 544 31.30 15.39 -27.68
CA GLN A 544 30.23 15.68 -28.65
C GLN A 544 28.97 16.18 -27.91
N ASP A 545 27.85 15.46 -27.99
CA ASP A 545 26.58 15.80 -27.35
C ASP A 545 26.38 15.08 -25.98
N THR A 546 27.45 14.45 -25.49
CA THR A 546 27.40 13.65 -24.25
C THR A 546 28.05 14.38 -23.09
N LEU A 547 27.36 14.53 -21.96
CA LEU A 547 27.91 15.03 -20.72
C LEU A 547 28.68 13.90 -20.03
N VAL A 548 29.94 14.12 -19.68
CA VAL A 548 30.80 13.14 -19.02
C VAL A 548 31.16 13.59 -17.63
N PHE A 549 30.67 12.91 -16.61
CA PHE A 549 30.93 13.13 -15.19
C PHE A 549 31.99 12.17 -14.68
N ASN A 550 33.14 12.68 -14.20
CA ASN A 550 34.20 11.85 -13.66
C ASN A 550 34.01 11.63 -12.16
N LEU A 551 33.76 10.41 -11.74
CA LEU A 551 33.53 10.03 -10.34
C LEU A 551 34.82 9.57 -9.65
N GLY A 552 35.85 9.14 -10.42
CA GLY A 552 37.11 8.60 -9.87
C GLY A 552 36.99 7.16 -9.43
N THR A 553 37.41 6.84 -8.20
CA THR A 553 37.28 5.50 -7.62
C THR A 553 36.01 5.44 -6.80
N LEU A 554 35.18 4.44 -7.07
CA LEU A 554 33.96 4.13 -6.33
C LEU A 554 34.16 2.81 -5.60
N ASN A 555 34.26 2.86 -4.25
CA ASN A 555 34.45 1.62 -3.47
C ASN A 555 33.22 0.72 -3.55
N ASN A 556 33.39 -0.54 -3.19
CA ASN A 556 32.27 -1.46 -3.07
C ASN A 556 31.28 -1.01 -1.98
N GLY A 557 29.98 -1.04 -2.29
CA GLY A 557 28.91 -0.50 -1.42
C GLY A 557 28.71 1.00 -1.47
N ASP A 558 29.66 1.78 -2.08
CA ASP A 558 29.49 3.23 -2.21
C ASP A 558 28.39 3.58 -3.21
N CYS A 559 27.52 4.52 -2.82
CA CYS A 559 26.54 5.16 -3.68
C CYS A 559 26.65 6.68 -3.60
N GLY A 560 26.29 7.37 -4.67
CA GLY A 560 26.23 8.81 -4.71
C GLY A 560 25.15 9.30 -5.66
N SER A 561 24.94 10.62 -5.68
CA SER A 561 24.03 11.27 -6.62
C SER A 561 24.50 12.68 -7.00
N PHE A 562 24.06 13.14 -8.16
CA PHE A 562 24.17 14.53 -8.60
C PHE A 562 22.93 14.91 -9.40
N THR A 563 22.74 16.21 -9.59
CA THR A 563 21.61 16.75 -10.36
C THR A 563 22.06 17.44 -11.64
N ILE A 564 21.19 17.36 -12.65
CA ILE A 564 21.29 18.09 -13.91
C ILE A 564 20.01 18.91 -14.06
N THR A 565 20.14 20.22 -14.22
CA THR A 565 19.00 21.07 -14.56
C THR A 565 19.00 21.26 -16.06
N ALA A 566 17.92 20.89 -16.72
CA ALA A 566 17.72 21.03 -18.15
C ALA A 566 16.43 21.79 -18.46
N PHE A 567 16.53 22.75 -19.36
CA PHE A 567 15.39 23.54 -19.83
C PHE A 567 14.79 22.90 -21.06
N LEU A 568 13.50 22.55 -21.00
CA LEU A 568 12.76 22.07 -22.16
C LEU A 568 12.26 23.27 -22.98
N ASP A 569 12.55 23.25 -24.28
CA ASP A 569 12.21 24.34 -25.17
C ASP A 569 10.72 24.67 -25.12
N CYS A 570 10.39 25.96 -25.23
CA CYS A 570 9.01 26.44 -25.24
C CYS A 570 8.24 26.02 -26.51
N ASP A 571 8.96 25.79 -27.59
CA ASP A 571 8.41 25.33 -28.86
C ASP A 571 8.24 23.80 -28.91
N ALA A 572 8.80 23.07 -27.90
CA ALA A 572 8.56 21.64 -27.76
C ALA A 572 7.08 21.38 -27.54
N GLN A 573 6.51 20.45 -28.30
CA GLN A 573 5.10 20.18 -28.23
C GLN A 573 4.73 19.45 -26.94
N VAL A 574 3.75 19.98 -26.19
CA VAL A 574 3.21 19.35 -24.98
C VAL A 574 2.59 17.99 -25.34
N GLY A 575 2.93 16.97 -24.56
CA GLY A 575 2.46 15.60 -24.74
C GLY A 575 3.40 14.71 -25.56
N LEU A 576 4.48 15.25 -26.12
CA LEU A 576 5.55 14.42 -26.68
C LEU A 576 6.48 13.91 -25.54
N ALA A 577 7.02 12.72 -25.76
CA ALA A 577 7.96 12.12 -24.83
C ALA A 577 9.41 12.56 -25.15
N HIS A 578 10.12 12.98 -24.12
CA HIS A 578 11.54 13.33 -24.18
C HIS A 578 12.32 12.42 -23.25
N CYS A 579 13.51 11.99 -23.68
CA CYS A 579 14.31 10.99 -22.96
C CYS A 579 15.68 11.54 -22.58
N ILE A 580 16.13 11.23 -21.35
CA ILE A 580 17.53 11.38 -20.94
C ILE A 580 18.07 10.00 -20.56
N THR A 581 19.24 9.65 -21.09
CA THR A 581 19.89 8.37 -20.81
C THR A 581 21.20 8.60 -20.05
N ALA A 582 21.36 7.90 -18.93
CA ALA A 582 22.60 7.82 -18.16
C ALA A 582 23.25 6.46 -18.35
N HIS A 583 24.58 6.46 -18.56
CA HIS A 583 25.39 5.24 -18.72
C HIS A 583 26.63 5.36 -17.83
N ILE A 584 26.79 4.43 -16.88
CA ILE A 584 27.98 4.37 -16.00
C ILE A 584 29.02 3.40 -16.57
N VAL A 585 30.28 3.81 -16.57
CA VAL A 585 31.41 3.00 -17.03
C VAL A 585 32.49 2.94 -15.93
N PRO A 586 33.21 1.82 -15.78
CA PRO A 586 33.19 0.60 -16.57
C PRO A 586 31.88 -0.20 -16.42
N ASP A 587 31.45 -0.78 -17.54
CA ASP A 587 30.20 -1.49 -17.74
C ASP A 587 30.42 -2.98 -18.05
N SER A 588 31.53 -3.55 -17.57
CA SER A 588 31.92 -4.93 -17.86
C SER A 588 31.26 -5.93 -16.91
N PHE A 589 30.80 -7.03 -17.47
CA PHE A 589 30.34 -8.22 -16.73
C PHE A 589 31.51 -9.14 -16.40
N CYS A 590 31.52 -9.75 -15.23
CA CYS A 590 32.51 -10.73 -14.82
C CYS A 590 32.00 -12.18 -14.78
N ASP A 591 30.70 -12.37 -14.69
CA ASP A 591 30.00 -13.67 -14.70
C ASP A 591 29.49 -14.05 -16.10
N VAL A 592 30.31 -13.79 -17.10
CA VAL A 592 29.94 -14.01 -18.50
C VAL A 592 29.95 -15.49 -18.87
N ASN A 593 28.96 -15.91 -19.66
CA ASN A 593 28.97 -17.20 -20.28
C ASN A 593 30.17 -17.30 -21.28
N PRO A 594 31.04 -18.29 -21.19
CA PRO A 594 32.21 -18.44 -22.07
C PRO A 594 31.84 -18.58 -23.54
N ASN A 595 30.60 -18.93 -23.86
CA ASN A 595 30.09 -19.05 -25.24
C ASN A 595 29.55 -17.71 -25.78
N TRP A 596 29.48 -16.66 -24.99
CA TRP A 596 29.06 -15.35 -25.48
C TRP A 596 30.13 -14.78 -26.44
N ASP A 597 29.70 -14.37 -27.63
CA ASP A 597 30.55 -13.83 -28.68
C ASP A 597 31.06 -12.40 -28.42
N LYS A 598 30.66 -11.77 -27.31
CA LYS A 598 30.99 -10.40 -26.89
C LYS A 598 30.40 -9.31 -27.80
N SER A 599 29.43 -9.66 -28.64
CA SER A 599 28.61 -8.65 -29.33
C SER A 599 27.57 -8.08 -28.38
N ILE A 600 27.26 -6.80 -28.56
CA ILE A 600 26.24 -6.07 -27.83
C ILE A 600 25.36 -5.38 -28.85
N ILE A 601 24.14 -5.81 -28.95
CA ILE A 601 23.15 -5.24 -29.87
C ILE A 601 22.57 -3.96 -29.25
N GLN A 602 22.50 -2.91 -30.05
CA GLN A 602 21.94 -1.62 -29.70
C GLN A 602 20.96 -1.20 -30.80
N ALA A 603 19.78 -0.77 -30.41
CA ALA A 603 18.80 -0.15 -31.30
C ALA A 603 19.05 1.36 -31.37
N LEU A 604 18.87 1.96 -32.55
CA LEU A 604 19.01 3.39 -32.77
C LEU A 604 17.84 3.89 -33.60
N GLY A 605 17.34 5.09 -33.29
CA GLY A 605 16.29 5.78 -34.02
C GLY A 605 16.62 7.25 -34.14
N ASN A 606 16.40 7.83 -35.30
CA ASN A 606 16.56 9.26 -35.52
C ASN A 606 15.58 9.79 -36.58
N CYS A 607 15.34 11.08 -36.53
CA CYS A 607 14.59 11.85 -37.50
C CYS A 607 15.55 12.74 -38.27
N GLU A 608 15.86 12.37 -39.52
CA GLU A 608 16.81 13.12 -40.34
C GLU A 608 16.23 13.46 -41.72
N ASN A 609 16.29 14.74 -42.10
CA ASN A 609 15.82 15.19 -43.41
C ASN A 609 14.43 14.67 -43.79
N ASP A 610 13.48 14.89 -42.88
CA ASP A 610 12.08 14.45 -43.02
C ASP A 610 11.92 12.93 -43.24
N THR A 611 12.82 12.16 -42.63
CA THR A 611 12.80 10.69 -42.72
C THR A 611 13.04 10.08 -41.36
N VAL A 612 12.18 9.18 -40.96
CA VAL A 612 12.36 8.30 -39.82
C VAL A 612 13.33 7.19 -40.22
N LYS A 613 14.42 7.01 -39.48
CA LYS A 613 15.38 5.93 -39.68
C LYS A 613 15.56 5.15 -38.38
N LEU A 614 15.40 3.83 -38.48
CA LEU A 614 15.69 2.90 -37.41
C LEU A 614 16.85 1.99 -37.83
N SER A 615 17.77 1.78 -36.92
CA SER A 615 18.99 1.02 -37.17
C SER A 615 19.34 0.10 -36.00
N ILE A 616 20.07 -0.95 -36.30
CA ILE A 616 20.65 -1.89 -35.33
C ILE A 616 22.16 -1.80 -35.42
N ARG A 617 22.82 -1.68 -34.29
CA ARG A 617 24.28 -1.55 -34.19
C ARG A 617 24.86 -2.61 -33.27
N ASN A 618 26.04 -3.14 -33.60
CA ASN A 618 26.85 -3.87 -32.67
C ASN A 618 27.83 -2.92 -31.98
N SER A 619 27.55 -2.57 -30.70
CA SER A 619 28.42 -1.75 -29.86
C SER A 619 29.43 -2.57 -29.06
N GLY A 620 29.38 -3.90 -29.15
CA GLY A 620 30.28 -4.80 -28.45
C GLY A 620 31.67 -4.89 -29.07
N THR A 621 32.55 -5.68 -28.48
CA THR A 621 33.93 -5.91 -28.91
C THR A 621 34.08 -7.15 -29.79
N GLY A 622 33.08 -8.05 -29.79
CA GLY A 622 33.04 -9.23 -30.63
C GLY A 622 32.08 -9.08 -31.81
N ALA A 623 32.23 -9.88 -32.83
CA ALA A 623 31.35 -9.88 -33.97
C ALA A 623 30.09 -10.72 -33.68
N TYR A 624 28.92 -10.19 -33.91
CA TYR A 624 27.68 -10.96 -33.91
C TYR A 624 27.70 -11.90 -35.11
N ASN A 625 27.57 -13.20 -34.89
CA ASN A 625 27.48 -14.20 -35.92
C ASN A 625 26.46 -15.27 -35.50
N ASN A 626 25.23 -15.16 -36.04
CA ASN A 626 24.17 -16.11 -35.77
C ASN A 626 23.61 -16.62 -37.12
N PRO A 627 23.60 -17.92 -37.40
CA PRO A 627 23.06 -18.47 -38.63
C PRO A 627 21.54 -18.29 -38.77
N THR A 628 20.83 -18.05 -37.71
CA THR A 628 19.36 -17.88 -37.69
C THR A 628 18.91 -16.45 -37.84
N SER A 629 19.72 -15.45 -38.08
CA SER A 629 19.37 -14.02 -38.03
C SER A 629 19.08 -13.52 -36.63
N LEU A 630 19.30 -12.23 -36.48
CA LEU A 630 18.86 -11.47 -35.31
C LEU A 630 17.37 -11.21 -35.42
N ASP A 631 16.59 -11.49 -34.40
CA ASP A 631 15.17 -11.19 -34.35
C ASP A 631 14.95 -9.75 -33.90
N TYR A 632 14.17 -9.02 -34.67
CA TYR A 632 13.72 -7.69 -34.35
C TYR A 632 12.33 -7.42 -34.91
N VAL A 633 11.65 -6.44 -34.34
CA VAL A 633 10.33 -5.98 -34.81
C VAL A 633 10.33 -4.45 -34.94
N ILE A 634 9.55 -3.97 -35.94
CA ILE A 634 9.27 -2.54 -36.13
C ILE A 634 7.80 -2.29 -35.98
N ILE A 635 7.45 -1.33 -35.17
CA ILE A 635 6.08 -0.99 -34.81
C ILE A 635 5.81 0.46 -35.19
N GLU A 636 4.71 0.71 -35.93
CA GLU A 636 4.17 2.03 -36.23
C GLU A 636 2.96 2.26 -35.34
N ASP A 637 3.00 3.26 -34.49
CA ASP A 637 1.99 3.51 -33.43
C ASP A 637 1.71 2.23 -32.61
N VAL A 638 0.70 1.46 -33.01
CA VAL A 638 0.31 0.20 -32.37
C VAL A 638 0.25 -0.95 -33.37
N ILE A 639 0.82 -0.78 -34.56
CA ILE A 639 0.77 -1.76 -35.65
C ILE A 639 2.15 -2.33 -35.92
N LEU A 640 2.29 -3.64 -35.89
CA LEU A 640 3.51 -4.31 -36.32
C LEU A 640 3.68 -4.13 -37.83
N LEU A 641 4.71 -3.40 -38.26
CA LEU A 641 5.04 -3.23 -39.69
C LEU A 641 5.99 -4.34 -40.15
N VAL A 642 7.07 -4.57 -39.38
CA VAL A 642 8.11 -5.49 -39.79
C VAL A 642 8.38 -6.48 -38.65
N GLY A 643 8.47 -7.73 -38.96
CA GLY A 643 8.83 -8.82 -38.05
C GLY A 643 9.41 -10.01 -38.82
N PRO A 644 9.88 -11.06 -38.14
CA PRO A 644 10.59 -12.18 -38.79
C PRO A 644 9.83 -12.89 -39.92
N SER A 645 8.50 -12.73 -39.97
CA SER A 645 7.63 -13.32 -41.01
C SER A 645 7.25 -12.33 -42.13
N SER A 646 7.69 -11.08 -42.07
CA SER A 646 7.34 -10.07 -43.07
C SER A 646 8.30 -10.12 -44.27
N ASN A 647 7.82 -9.72 -45.45
CA ASN A 647 8.63 -9.64 -46.66
C ASN A 647 9.68 -8.51 -46.62
N GLU A 648 9.55 -7.58 -45.67
CA GLU A 648 10.44 -6.43 -45.51
C GLU A 648 11.47 -6.68 -44.41
N PHE A 649 11.45 -7.87 -43.79
CA PHE A 649 12.40 -8.26 -42.74
C PHE A 649 13.79 -8.48 -43.35
N GLU A 650 14.78 -7.73 -42.87
CA GLU A 650 16.17 -7.91 -43.26
C GLU A 650 16.85 -8.95 -42.34
N ASN A 651 17.39 -10.03 -42.95
CA ASN A 651 18.09 -11.06 -42.20
C ASN A 651 19.49 -10.58 -41.79
N ILE A 652 19.68 -10.28 -40.52
CA ILE A 652 20.98 -9.90 -39.95
C ILE A 652 21.65 -11.14 -39.36
N THR A 653 22.46 -11.85 -40.13
CA THR A 653 23.20 -13.02 -39.68
C THR A 653 24.61 -12.69 -39.19
N SER A 654 25.10 -11.48 -39.47
CA SER A 654 26.40 -11.03 -38.96
C SER A 654 26.40 -9.47 -38.81
N LEU A 655 27.11 -9.00 -37.79
CA LEU A 655 27.31 -7.59 -37.53
C LEU A 655 28.67 -7.37 -36.86
N MET A 656 29.60 -6.68 -37.54
CA MET A 656 30.95 -6.46 -36.99
C MET A 656 30.94 -5.45 -35.83
N PRO A 657 31.93 -5.46 -34.95
CA PRO A 657 32.08 -4.42 -33.92
C PRO A 657 32.03 -3.00 -34.54
N GLY A 658 31.13 -2.16 -34.02
CA GLY A 658 30.88 -0.82 -34.49
C GLY A 658 30.03 -0.69 -35.76
N GLU A 659 29.69 -1.80 -36.44
CA GLU A 659 28.82 -1.78 -37.62
C GLU A 659 27.39 -1.40 -37.23
N THR A 660 26.80 -0.52 -38.04
CA THR A 660 25.39 -0.11 -37.93
C THR A 660 24.67 -0.50 -39.23
N ARG A 661 23.48 -1.10 -39.07
CA ARG A 661 22.63 -1.48 -40.21
C ARG A 661 21.29 -0.81 -40.10
N GLU A 662 20.90 -0.04 -41.13
CA GLU A 662 19.57 0.54 -41.23
C GLU A 662 18.57 -0.58 -41.52
N VAL A 663 17.56 -0.73 -40.68
CA VAL A 663 16.54 -1.78 -40.78
C VAL A 663 15.18 -1.23 -41.20
N PHE A 664 15.03 0.10 -41.15
CA PHE A 664 13.80 0.78 -41.54
C PHE A 664 14.07 2.23 -41.92
N SER A 665 13.40 2.69 -42.99
CA SER A 665 13.43 4.10 -43.40
C SER A 665 12.05 4.47 -43.95
N HIS A 666 11.44 5.54 -43.45
CA HIS A 666 10.11 5.98 -43.87
C HIS A 666 10.03 7.50 -43.88
N GLU A 667 9.30 8.07 -44.83
CA GLU A 667 9.01 9.51 -44.87
C GLU A 667 8.28 9.93 -43.60
N ALA A 668 8.70 11.03 -42.99
CA ALA A 668 8.15 11.55 -41.73
C ALA A 668 6.68 11.96 -41.90
N ASP A 669 5.77 11.25 -41.24
CA ASP A 669 4.32 11.42 -41.30
C ASP A 669 3.70 11.76 -39.92
N GLY A 670 4.54 12.03 -38.92
CA GLY A 670 4.11 12.41 -37.58
C GLY A 670 3.74 11.25 -36.65
N LYS A 671 3.80 10.02 -37.15
CA LYS A 671 3.57 8.81 -36.32
C LYS A 671 4.78 8.45 -35.51
N THR A 672 4.57 7.54 -34.55
CA THR A 672 5.65 6.97 -33.75
C THR A 672 6.13 5.65 -34.35
N TYR A 673 7.41 5.52 -34.56
CA TYR A 673 8.05 4.31 -35.06
C TYR A 673 9.01 3.77 -34.00
N ARG A 674 8.94 2.47 -33.72
CA ARG A 674 9.76 1.81 -32.71
C ARG A 674 10.39 0.53 -33.25
N VAL A 675 11.66 0.34 -33.01
CA VAL A 675 12.37 -0.94 -33.23
C VAL A 675 12.67 -1.57 -31.87
N ILE A 676 12.41 -2.86 -31.75
CA ILE A 676 12.76 -3.70 -30.62
C ILE A 676 13.55 -4.87 -31.19
N ALA A 677 14.73 -5.14 -30.63
CA ALA A 677 15.59 -6.23 -31.07
C ALA A 677 15.94 -7.18 -29.90
N GLU A 678 16.30 -8.41 -30.21
CA GLU A 678 16.89 -9.31 -29.20
C GLU A 678 18.39 -9.02 -29.05
N GLN A 679 18.94 -9.43 -27.90
CA GLN A 679 20.39 -9.44 -27.69
C GLN A 679 21.05 -10.66 -28.33
N SER A 680 22.37 -10.65 -28.39
CA SER A 680 23.14 -11.81 -28.82
C SER A 680 22.93 -12.99 -27.86
N GLU A 681 23.04 -14.19 -28.38
CA GLU A 681 22.96 -15.42 -27.57
C GLU A 681 23.99 -15.40 -26.44
N PHE A 682 23.56 -15.81 -25.23
CA PHE A 682 24.37 -15.79 -24.01
C PHE A 682 24.80 -14.40 -23.52
N TYR A 683 24.16 -13.34 -24.00
CA TYR A 683 24.35 -12.00 -23.41
C TYR A 683 24.05 -12.03 -21.90
N PRO A 684 24.89 -11.40 -21.05
CA PRO A 684 24.81 -11.57 -19.59
C PRO A 684 23.57 -10.98 -18.89
N ALA A 685 22.80 -10.18 -19.59
CA ALA A 685 21.57 -9.55 -19.04
C ALA A 685 20.35 -9.87 -19.92
N LEU A 686 19.18 -9.92 -19.30
CA LEU A 686 17.92 -9.93 -20.04
C LEU A 686 17.63 -8.52 -20.51
N SER A 687 17.86 -8.25 -21.79
CA SER A 687 17.71 -6.92 -22.40
C SER A 687 17.11 -7.06 -23.80
N TYR A 688 16.17 -6.14 -24.11
CA TYR A 688 15.60 -6.00 -25.46
C TYR A 688 15.91 -4.58 -25.96
N PRO A 689 17.02 -4.41 -26.69
CA PRO A 689 17.41 -3.10 -27.23
C PRO A 689 16.27 -2.46 -27.99
N THR A 690 15.94 -1.26 -27.62
CA THR A 690 14.78 -0.56 -28.13
C THR A 690 15.16 0.88 -28.48
N ALA A 691 14.67 1.36 -29.60
CA ALA A 691 14.69 2.77 -29.95
C ALA A 691 13.37 3.16 -30.62
N ALA A 692 12.94 4.39 -30.37
CA ALA A 692 11.74 4.94 -30.99
C ALA A 692 12.01 6.33 -31.56
N VAL A 693 11.21 6.72 -32.54
CA VAL A 693 11.16 8.07 -33.09
C VAL A 693 9.70 8.51 -33.04
N GLU A 694 9.45 9.57 -32.32
CA GLU A 694 8.11 10.13 -32.11
C GLU A 694 8.06 11.54 -32.66
N GLY A 695 6.94 11.93 -33.27
CA GLY A 695 6.72 13.30 -33.71
C GLY A 695 7.55 13.80 -34.90
N CYS A 696 8.21 12.88 -35.62
CA CYS A 696 8.97 13.25 -36.85
C CYS A 696 7.99 13.64 -37.95
N ILE A 697 8.01 14.91 -38.38
CA ILE A 697 7.11 15.45 -39.43
C ILE A 697 7.90 16.22 -40.47
N SER A 698 7.54 16.06 -41.73
CA SER A 698 8.05 16.85 -42.86
C SER A 698 7.28 18.16 -43.09
N ASP A 699 6.04 18.23 -42.67
CA ASP A 699 5.15 19.40 -42.78
C ASP A 699 4.85 20.02 -41.42
N THR A 700 5.52 21.10 -41.09
CA THR A 700 5.34 21.84 -39.80
C THR A 700 3.94 22.45 -39.62
N SER A 701 3.06 22.36 -40.64
CA SER A 701 1.64 22.74 -40.49
C SER A 701 0.81 21.66 -39.83
N GLN A 702 1.31 20.43 -39.69
CA GLN A 702 0.67 19.32 -38.99
C GLN A 702 1.20 19.26 -37.56
N ASN A 703 0.34 18.96 -36.61
CA ASN A 703 0.76 18.70 -35.23
C ASN A 703 1.14 17.21 -35.12
N PRO A 704 2.34 16.88 -34.69
CA PRO A 704 2.70 15.51 -34.40
C PRO A 704 1.78 14.98 -33.31
N ILE A 705 1.44 13.70 -33.36
CA ILE A 705 0.57 13.05 -32.39
C ILE A 705 1.42 12.03 -31.64
N SER A 706 1.67 12.27 -30.34
CA SER A 706 2.18 11.24 -29.46
C SER A 706 1.05 10.27 -29.11
N VAL A 707 1.33 8.99 -29.22
CA VAL A 707 0.47 7.92 -28.68
C VAL A 707 0.96 7.44 -27.31
N GLY A 708 1.94 8.13 -26.72
CA GLY A 708 2.54 7.79 -25.43
C GLY A 708 3.42 6.54 -25.50
N PHE A 709 3.98 6.24 -26.63
CA PHE A 709 4.63 4.96 -26.92
C PHE A 709 5.90 4.73 -26.07
N TYR A 710 6.67 5.77 -25.81
CA TYR A 710 7.85 5.68 -24.95
C TYR A 710 7.52 5.31 -23.50
N THR A 711 6.35 5.69 -23.04
CA THR A 711 5.91 5.44 -21.67
C THR A 711 5.09 4.16 -21.52
N MET A 712 4.53 3.64 -22.62
CA MET A 712 3.71 2.43 -22.63
C MET A 712 4.53 1.15 -22.45
N PHE A 713 5.76 1.14 -22.93
CA PHE A 713 6.64 -0.02 -22.94
C PHE A 713 7.85 0.19 -22.05
N PRO A 714 8.49 -0.87 -21.55
CA PRO A 714 9.73 -0.74 -20.78
C PRO A 714 10.81 -0.08 -21.65
N ASN A 715 11.66 0.72 -21.02
CA ASN A 715 12.88 1.19 -21.65
C ASN A 715 13.84 0.01 -21.87
N ALA A 716 14.90 0.25 -22.67
CA ALA A 716 15.94 -0.75 -22.92
C ALA A 716 16.93 -0.94 -21.73
N ASP A 717 16.50 -0.63 -20.51
CA ASP A 717 17.30 -0.56 -19.28
C ASP A 717 17.37 -1.92 -18.57
N GLY A 718 17.56 -3.00 -19.30
CA GLY A 718 17.80 -4.33 -18.73
C GLY A 718 19.17 -4.44 -18.03
N GLU A 719 20.09 -3.54 -18.34
CA GLU A 719 21.42 -3.48 -17.76
C GLU A 719 21.47 -2.53 -16.56
N ALA A 720 22.14 -2.94 -15.50
CA ALA A 720 22.32 -2.11 -14.31
C ALA A 720 23.11 -0.80 -14.60
N PHE A 721 23.95 -0.79 -15.61
CA PHE A 721 24.80 0.33 -15.97
C PHE A 721 24.20 1.34 -16.97
N ILE A 722 22.97 1.13 -17.41
CA ILE A 722 22.21 2.06 -18.27
C ILE A 722 20.86 2.32 -17.65
N ALA A 723 20.47 3.60 -17.59
CA ALA A 723 19.12 3.99 -17.19
C ALA A 723 18.62 5.15 -18.06
N THR A 724 17.35 5.05 -18.46
CA THR A 724 16.69 6.06 -19.28
C THR A 724 15.44 6.56 -18.57
N ASP A 725 15.23 7.87 -18.49
CA ASP A 725 13.99 8.50 -18.07
C ASP A 725 13.30 9.13 -19.26
N CYS A 726 12.21 8.53 -19.72
CA CYS A 726 11.37 9.05 -20.79
C CYS A 726 10.04 9.53 -20.23
N GLN A 727 9.70 10.78 -20.49
CA GLN A 727 8.45 11.36 -19.98
C GLN A 727 7.75 12.21 -21.05
N GLU A 728 6.42 12.10 -21.08
CA GLU A 728 5.57 13.03 -21.81
C GLU A 728 5.62 14.40 -21.14
N SER A 729 5.90 15.43 -21.92
CA SER A 729 5.94 16.81 -21.40
C SER A 729 4.53 17.31 -21.05
N VAL A 730 4.45 18.11 -19.99
CA VAL A 730 3.21 18.79 -19.58
C VAL A 730 3.34 20.30 -19.74
N ALA A 731 2.24 21.00 -19.85
CA ALA A 731 2.23 22.47 -19.96
C ALA A 731 2.94 23.12 -18.74
N PHE A 732 3.55 24.27 -18.97
CA PHE A 732 4.26 25.04 -17.93
C PHE A 732 3.41 25.29 -16.68
N ASP A 733 2.14 25.63 -16.88
CA ASP A 733 1.17 25.94 -15.83
C ASP A 733 0.42 24.72 -15.28
N PHE A 734 0.79 23.51 -15.71
CA PHE A 734 0.21 22.28 -15.18
C PHE A 734 0.50 22.14 -13.69
N ASN A 735 -0.54 22.04 -12.89
CA ASN A 735 -0.44 21.80 -11.46
C ASN A 735 -0.75 20.33 -11.15
N PRO A 736 0.28 19.49 -10.94
CA PRO A 736 0.07 18.08 -10.64
C PRO A 736 -0.57 17.90 -9.27
N PRO A 737 -1.21 16.75 -9.02
CA PRO A 737 -1.65 16.41 -7.67
C PRO A 737 -0.52 16.50 -6.67
N THR A 738 -0.82 16.96 -5.44
CA THR A 738 0.15 17.15 -4.35
C THR A 738 0.88 15.85 -4.00
N PHE A 739 0.14 14.73 -4.05
CA PHE A 739 0.65 13.38 -3.80
C PHE A 739 0.34 12.54 -5.03
N PHE A 740 1.38 12.09 -5.68
CA PHE A 740 1.23 11.43 -6.97
C PHE A 740 2.17 10.24 -7.09
N LYS A 741 1.62 9.12 -7.55
CA LYS A 741 2.37 7.93 -7.89
C LYS A 741 2.24 7.63 -9.38
N ARG A 742 3.35 7.31 -10.01
CA ARG A 742 3.43 6.91 -11.40
C ARG A 742 4.09 5.54 -11.50
N GLY A 743 3.47 4.63 -12.27
CA GLY A 743 4.07 3.38 -12.69
C GLY A 743 4.71 3.51 -14.07
N HIS A 744 5.84 2.86 -14.27
CA HIS A 744 6.49 2.72 -15.58
C HIS A 744 6.92 1.24 -15.78
N PRO A 745 6.71 0.65 -16.97
CA PRO A 745 5.97 1.23 -18.11
C PRO A 745 4.53 1.51 -17.74
N LYS A 746 3.89 2.42 -18.46
CA LYS A 746 2.46 2.75 -18.28
C LYS A 746 1.56 1.57 -18.63
N GLY A 747 2.08 0.66 -19.44
CA GLY A 747 1.33 -0.47 -19.96
C GLY A 747 0.53 -0.13 -21.24
N TYR A 748 0.29 -1.14 -22.05
CA TYR A 748 -0.40 -1.01 -23.31
C TYR A 748 -1.91 -1.01 -23.12
N ASP A 749 -2.61 -0.12 -23.86
CA ASP A 749 -4.07 0.03 -23.88
C ASP A 749 -4.70 0.35 -22.52
N VAL A 750 -6.02 0.41 -22.44
CA VAL A 750 -6.78 0.76 -21.22
C VAL A 750 -6.54 -0.19 -20.04
N PRO A 751 -6.40 -1.52 -20.23
CA PRO A 751 -6.04 -2.42 -19.15
C PRO A 751 -4.60 -2.28 -18.67
N GLN A 752 -3.76 -1.44 -19.31
CA GLN A 752 -2.34 -1.24 -18.97
C GLN A 752 -1.57 -2.57 -18.95
N TYR A 753 -1.62 -3.28 -20.08
CA TYR A 753 -0.97 -4.58 -20.21
C TYR A 753 0.56 -4.47 -20.14
N VAL A 754 1.17 -5.36 -19.35
CA VAL A 754 2.61 -5.53 -19.26
C VAL A 754 2.99 -7.02 -19.39
N ASP A 755 4.16 -7.28 -19.94
CA ASP A 755 4.70 -8.64 -19.98
C ASP A 755 5.07 -9.13 -18.56
N PRO A 756 4.87 -10.41 -18.22
CA PRO A 756 5.20 -10.96 -16.90
C PRO A 756 6.68 -10.90 -16.53
N THR A 757 7.58 -10.70 -17.50
CA THR A 757 9.01 -10.52 -17.27
C THR A 757 9.42 -9.05 -17.11
N THR A 758 8.48 -8.11 -17.28
CA THR A 758 8.74 -6.68 -17.16
C THR A 758 8.88 -6.25 -15.69
N ASP A 759 10.00 -5.63 -15.37
CA ASP A 759 10.17 -4.92 -14.10
C ASP A 759 9.31 -3.67 -14.06
N LEU A 760 8.60 -3.47 -12.96
CA LEU A 760 7.81 -2.27 -12.73
C LEU A 760 8.61 -1.24 -11.94
N GLN A 761 8.59 0.01 -12.40
CA GLN A 761 9.21 1.13 -11.71
C GLN A 761 8.10 2.02 -11.15
N TYR A 762 8.25 2.42 -9.90
CA TYR A 762 7.31 3.32 -9.24
C TYR A 762 8.04 4.60 -8.82
N LEU A 763 7.50 5.75 -9.25
CA LEU A 763 7.93 7.07 -8.81
C LEU A 763 6.82 7.68 -7.95
N ILE A 764 7.16 8.07 -6.72
CA ILE A 764 6.24 8.65 -5.74
C ILE A 764 6.67 10.07 -5.48
N ARG A 765 5.82 11.04 -5.85
CA ARG A 765 6.02 12.47 -5.66
C ARG A 765 5.21 12.96 -4.48
N PHE A 766 5.79 13.87 -3.72
CA PHE A 766 5.14 14.57 -2.61
C PHE A 766 5.43 16.07 -2.65
N GLN A 767 4.54 16.85 -2.07
CA GLN A 767 4.71 18.30 -1.94
C GLN A 767 4.13 18.78 -0.62
N ASN A 768 4.85 19.64 0.10
CA ASN A 768 4.32 20.32 1.26
C ASN A 768 3.41 21.48 0.84
N THR A 769 2.11 21.30 0.99
CA THR A 769 1.07 22.34 0.78
C THR A 769 0.45 22.81 2.09
N GLY A 770 0.98 22.37 3.25
CA GLY A 770 0.57 22.79 4.57
C GLY A 770 0.92 24.24 4.91
N THR A 771 0.90 24.58 6.17
CA THR A 771 1.26 25.91 6.71
C THR A 771 2.65 25.92 7.33
N ASP A 772 3.16 24.78 7.75
CA ASP A 772 4.40 24.63 8.49
C ASP A 772 5.50 23.94 7.67
N THR A 773 6.76 24.19 8.05
CA THR A 773 7.91 23.56 7.41
C THR A 773 8.00 22.09 7.81
N VAL A 774 8.14 21.20 6.84
CA VAL A 774 8.31 19.76 7.06
C VAL A 774 9.78 19.39 7.20
N HIS A 775 10.11 18.59 8.21
CA HIS A 775 11.47 18.18 8.55
C HIS A 775 11.77 16.71 8.23
N GLN A 776 10.75 15.87 8.13
CA GLN A 776 10.87 14.47 7.77
C GLN A 776 9.73 14.05 6.85
N VAL A 777 10.02 13.20 5.88
CA VAL A 777 8.99 12.51 5.08
C VAL A 777 9.25 11.01 5.15
N ILE A 778 8.21 10.25 5.49
CA ILE A 778 8.22 8.79 5.46
C ILE A 778 7.23 8.34 4.37
N ILE A 779 7.72 7.55 3.43
CA ILE A 779 6.93 6.97 2.35
C ILE A 779 6.88 5.46 2.57
N ARG A 780 5.68 4.92 2.73
CA ARG A 780 5.44 3.47 2.85
C ARG A 780 4.65 2.98 1.65
N ASP A 781 5.17 1.97 1.00
CA ASP A 781 4.57 1.34 -0.17
C ASP A 781 4.41 -0.15 0.12
N THR A 782 3.17 -0.60 0.29
CA THR A 782 2.90 -2.01 0.49
C THR A 782 2.77 -2.69 -0.87
N LEU A 783 3.73 -3.53 -1.19
CA LEU A 783 3.77 -4.22 -2.47
C LEU A 783 2.57 -5.15 -2.64
N SER A 784 2.06 -5.20 -3.87
CA SER A 784 1.09 -6.22 -4.27
C SER A 784 1.65 -7.63 -4.06
N GLU A 785 0.81 -8.60 -3.71
CA GLU A 785 1.21 -10.02 -3.60
C GLU A 785 1.81 -10.61 -4.88
N TRP A 786 1.55 -9.97 -6.02
CA TRP A 786 2.06 -10.36 -7.34
C TRP A 786 3.47 -9.82 -7.65
N LEU A 787 4.02 -8.99 -6.78
CA LEU A 787 5.39 -8.48 -6.87
C LEU A 787 6.33 -9.30 -5.98
N ASP A 788 7.58 -9.36 -6.37
CA ASP A 788 8.60 -10.06 -5.58
C ASP A 788 9.41 -9.06 -4.73
N PRO A 789 9.19 -8.99 -3.41
CA PRO A 789 9.92 -8.05 -2.56
C PRO A 789 11.45 -8.23 -2.58
N THR A 790 11.93 -9.43 -2.92
CA THR A 790 13.39 -9.72 -2.96
C THR A 790 14.10 -9.03 -4.13
N THR A 791 13.34 -8.54 -5.10
CA THR A 791 13.86 -7.86 -6.30
C THR A 791 13.79 -6.34 -6.20
N VAL A 792 13.35 -5.78 -5.07
CA VAL A 792 13.23 -4.33 -4.89
C VAL A 792 14.61 -3.68 -4.98
N LEU A 793 14.74 -2.74 -5.91
CA LEU A 793 15.91 -1.91 -6.09
C LEU A 793 15.57 -0.44 -5.84
N PRO A 794 16.07 0.16 -4.76
CA PRO A 794 15.90 1.60 -4.50
C PRO A 794 16.60 2.44 -5.57
N GLY A 795 15.89 3.38 -6.16
CA GLY A 795 16.36 4.24 -7.24
C GLY A 795 16.68 5.66 -6.80
N THR A 796 16.51 6.60 -7.73
CA THR A 796 16.72 8.03 -7.52
C THR A 796 15.74 8.64 -6.54
N SER A 797 16.15 9.71 -5.89
CA SER A 797 15.36 10.56 -5.01
C SER A 797 15.84 12.00 -5.08
N SER A 798 14.93 12.94 -4.87
CA SER A 798 15.26 14.37 -4.76
C SER A 798 16.09 14.70 -3.53
N HIS A 799 16.07 13.87 -2.49
CA HIS A 799 16.76 14.07 -1.22
C HIS A 799 17.40 12.76 -0.74
N PRO A 800 18.46 12.83 0.08
CA PRO A 800 19.03 11.64 0.70
C PRO A 800 17.98 10.91 1.56
N TYR A 801 17.96 9.60 1.46
CA TYR A 801 17.01 8.75 2.19
C TYR A 801 17.69 7.54 2.82
N THR A 802 17.04 6.96 3.80
CA THR A 802 17.28 5.58 4.23
C THR A 802 16.18 4.69 3.67
N PHE A 803 16.58 3.49 3.24
CA PHE A 803 15.67 2.49 2.68
C PHE A 803 15.53 1.34 3.65
N ASP A 804 14.30 0.85 3.80
CA ASP A 804 13.99 -0.35 4.54
C ASP A 804 12.95 -1.19 3.77
N LEU A 805 13.04 -2.51 3.93
CA LEU A 805 12.05 -3.47 3.47
C LEU A 805 11.76 -4.41 4.63
N TYR A 806 10.53 -4.44 5.09
CA TYR A 806 10.16 -5.20 6.27
C TYR A 806 8.76 -5.83 6.15
N GLY A 807 8.39 -6.63 7.16
CA GLY A 807 7.10 -7.30 7.20
C GLY A 807 6.89 -8.22 5.99
N ASP A 808 5.73 -8.16 5.39
CA ASP A 808 5.31 -8.98 4.23
C ASP A 808 5.70 -8.39 2.87
N GLY A 809 6.54 -7.36 2.83
CA GLY A 809 6.93 -6.64 1.62
C GLY A 809 6.53 -5.16 1.67
N ILE A 810 6.70 -4.52 2.81
CA ILE A 810 6.53 -3.08 2.96
C ILE A 810 7.85 -2.40 2.63
N VAL A 811 7.85 -1.62 1.56
CA VAL A 811 8.96 -0.77 1.15
C VAL A 811 8.83 0.57 1.88
N GLN A 812 9.86 1.00 2.59
CA GLN A 812 9.88 2.27 3.29
C GLN A 812 11.07 3.12 2.89
N PHE A 813 10.78 4.37 2.56
CA PHE A 813 11.78 5.43 2.39
C PHE A 813 11.60 6.45 3.50
N THR A 814 12.65 6.70 4.26
CA THR A 814 12.68 7.76 5.27
C THR A 814 13.65 8.85 4.83
N ILE A 815 13.13 10.06 4.65
CA ILE A 815 13.89 11.25 4.24
C ILE A 815 13.97 12.20 5.44
N PRO A 816 15.05 12.16 6.20
CA PRO A 816 15.22 12.99 7.40
C PRO A 816 15.84 14.36 7.07
N ASN A 817 15.82 15.26 8.04
CA ASN A 817 16.51 16.56 7.99
C ASN A 817 16.11 17.45 6.79
N LEU A 818 14.85 17.39 6.42
CA LEU A 818 14.27 18.22 5.38
C LEU A 818 14.04 19.66 5.85
N ASN A 819 13.87 20.55 4.87
CA ASN A 819 13.42 21.93 5.11
C ASN A 819 12.43 22.32 3.99
N LEU A 820 11.32 21.59 3.90
CA LEU A 820 10.30 21.82 2.88
C LEU A 820 9.38 22.97 3.32
N ILE A 821 9.72 24.19 2.88
CA ILE A 821 8.94 25.40 3.18
C ILE A 821 7.72 25.45 2.26
N PRO A 822 6.48 25.58 2.81
CA PRO A 822 5.28 25.65 2.00
C PRO A 822 5.32 26.74 0.92
N GLY A 823 4.88 26.41 -0.29
CA GLY A 823 4.78 27.34 -1.42
C GLY A 823 6.11 27.80 -2.00
N SER A 824 7.24 27.26 -1.55
CA SER A 824 8.55 27.50 -2.16
C SER A 824 8.81 26.54 -3.33
N SER A 825 9.73 26.87 -4.21
CA SER A 825 10.18 25.97 -5.28
C SER A 825 10.87 24.69 -4.76
N GLY A 826 11.24 24.65 -3.47
CA GLY A 826 11.82 23.49 -2.78
C GLY A 826 10.84 22.77 -1.87
N SER A 827 9.51 22.98 -2.03
CA SER A 827 8.48 22.32 -1.20
C SER A 827 8.13 20.91 -1.63
N GLU A 828 8.74 20.40 -2.69
CA GLU A 828 8.43 19.11 -3.29
C GLU A 828 9.64 18.16 -3.30
N GLY A 829 9.32 16.86 -3.37
CA GLY A 829 10.30 15.82 -3.54
C GLY A 829 9.71 14.55 -4.14
N TYR A 830 10.58 13.57 -4.39
CA TYR A 830 10.17 12.26 -4.87
C TYR A 830 11.16 11.16 -4.46
N VAL A 831 10.70 9.92 -4.55
CA VAL A 831 11.51 8.70 -4.53
C VAL A 831 11.09 7.81 -5.69
N LYS A 832 12.03 6.99 -6.19
CA LYS A 832 11.82 5.99 -7.23
C LYS A 832 12.34 4.64 -6.75
N PHE A 833 11.67 3.55 -7.14
CA PHE A 833 12.18 2.19 -6.97
C PHE A 833 11.69 1.28 -8.10
N ARG A 834 12.39 0.17 -8.29
CA ARG A 834 12.05 -0.87 -9.26
C ARG A 834 11.78 -2.19 -8.52
N VAL A 835 10.85 -3.00 -9.06
CA VAL A 835 10.50 -4.32 -8.51
C VAL A 835 10.04 -5.24 -9.64
N SER A 836 10.42 -6.51 -9.58
CA SER A 836 10.00 -7.53 -10.54
C SER A 836 8.66 -8.14 -10.16
N GLN A 837 7.95 -8.63 -11.15
CA GLN A 837 6.76 -9.45 -10.97
C GLN A 837 7.14 -10.85 -10.48
N ARG A 838 6.25 -11.50 -9.73
CA ARG A 838 6.43 -12.92 -9.42
C ARG A 838 6.33 -13.76 -10.69
N PRO A 839 7.08 -14.87 -10.79
CA PRO A 839 7.05 -15.72 -11.97
C PRO A 839 5.69 -16.43 -12.15
N ASN A 840 5.37 -16.79 -13.39
CA ASN A 840 4.20 -17.58 -13.76
C ASN A 840 2.84 -16.93 -13.48
N LEU A 841 2.74 -15.60 -13.53
CA LEU A 841 1.47 -14.91 -13.44
C LEU A 841 0.61 -15.20 -14.68
N SER A 842 -0.69 -15.41 -14.46
CA SER A 842 -1.64 -15.64 -15.55
C SER A 842 -2.04 -14.35 -16.24
N CYS A 843 -2.35 -14.41 -17.53
CA CYS A 843 -2.93 -13.26 -18.24
C CYS A 843 -4.23 -12.83 -17.59
N GLY A 844 -4.37 -11.51 -17.36
CA GLY A 844 -5.48 -10.89 -16.64
C GLY A 844 -5.20 -10.66 -15.16
N THR A 845 -4.06 -11.09 -14.60
CA THR A 845 -3.66 -10.74 -13.24
C THR A 845 -3.46 -9.23 -13.16
N GLN A 846 -4.13 -8.59 -12.20
CA GLN A 846 -4.02 -7.15 -11.95
C GLN A 846 -3.11 -6.88 -10.76
N ILE A 847 -2.15 -6.00 -10.96
CA ILE A 847 -1.18 -5.56 -9.94
C ILE A 847 -1.54 -4.12 -9.57
N PHE A 848 -2.14 -3.92 -8.41
CA PHE A 848 -2.45 -2.59 -7.87
C PHE A 848 -1.34 -2.14 -6.93
N ASN A 849 -1.06 -0.83 -6.92
CA ASN A 849 -0.07 -0.27 -6.01
C ASN A 849 -0.43 1.16 -5.60
N THR A 850 -0.35 1.43 -4.29
CA THR A 850 -0.62 2.73 -3.65
C THR A 850 0.42 2.96 -2.57
N ALA A 851 0.86 4.19 -2.37
CA ALA A 851 1.77 4.54 -1.29
C ALA A 851 1.11 5.46 -0.27
N ALA A 852 1.54 5.37 0.98
CA ALA A 852 1.19 6.26 2.08
C ALA A 852 2.37 7.19 2.38
N ILE A 853 2.14 8.50 2.44
CA ILE A 853 3.15 9.52 2.69
C ILE A 853 2.84 10.22 4.01
N THR A 854 3.78 10.21 4.93
CA THR A 854 3.70 10.87 6.24
C THR A 854 4.68 12.03 6.28
N PHE A 855 4.19 13.21 6.65
CA PHE A 855 4.98 14.41 6.86
C PHE A 855 5.16 14.63 8.37
N ASP A 856 6.41 14.64 8.84
CA ASP A 856 6.74 14.70 10.27
C ASP A 856 5.92 13.68 11.08
N TYR A 857 4.93 14.13 11.83
CA TYR A 857 4.05 13.30 12.66
C TYR A 857 2.57 13.38 12.21
N ASP A 858 2.33 13.89 11.00
CA ASP A 858 0.98 14.03 10.47
C ASP A 858 0.36 12.69 10.03
N THR A 859 -0.93 12.74 9.73
CA THR A 859 -1.65 11.60 9.17
C THR A 859 -1.07 11.19 7.82
N PRO A 860 -0.87 9.89 7.55
CA PRO A 860 -0.49 9.43 6.22
C PRO A 860 -1.50 9.86 5.16
N VAL A 861 -1.01 10.44 4.07
CA VAL A 861 -1.80 10.77 2.89
C VAL A 861 -1.55 9.70 1.83
N LEU A 862 -2.63 9.15 1.27
CA LEU A 862 -2.50 8.16 0.21
C LEU A 862 -2.29 8.84 -1.15
N THR A 863 -1.44 8.25 -1.98
CA THR A 863 -1.31 8.61 -3.39
C THR A 863 -2.51 8.11 -4.19
N ASN A 864 -2.59 8.49 -5.47
CA ASN A 864 -3.44 7.75 -6.40
C ASN A 864 -2.99 6.29 -6.49
N GLU A 865 -3.92 5.40 -6.76
CA GLU A 865 -3.64 4.02 -7.13
C GLU A 865 -3.16 3.95 -8.58
N VAL A 866 -2.11 3.19 -8.82
CA VAL A 866 -1.66 2.76 -10.15
C VAL A 866 -1.87 1.27 -10.30
N PHE A 867 -2.15 0.81 -11.52
CA PHE A 867 -2.33 -0.61 -11.76
C PHE A 867 -1.68 -1.04 -13.08
N HIS A 868 -1.38 -2.33 -13.18
CA HIS A 868 -0.92 -3.00 -14.39
C HIS A 868 -1.67 -4.32 -14.53
N THR A 869 -1.88 -4.76 -15.76
CA THR A 869 -2.48 -6.06 -16.06
C THR A 869 -1.45 -6.94 -16.74
N VAL A 870 -1.13 -8.06 -16.12
CA VAL A 870 -0.16 -9.01 -16.69
C VAL A 870 -0.80 -9.74 -17.86
N CYS A 871 -0.10 -9.82 -19.00
CA CYS A 871 -0.49 -10.72 -20.08
C CYS A 871 0.73 -11.15 -20.90
N PRO A 872 1.14 -12.41 -20.83
CA PRO A 872 2.27 -12.92 -21.59
C PRO A 872 1.95 -12.94 -23.10
N ASP A 873 2.98 -12.75 -23.90
CA ASP A 873 3.06 -12.96 -25.37
C ASP A 873 2.17 -12.11 -26.26
N SER A 874 1.18 -11.41 -25.76
CA SER A 874 0.27 -10.62 -26.61
C SER A 874 0.74 -9.18 -26.86
N LEU A 875 1.79 -8.71 -26.18
CA LEU A 875 2.27 -7.32 -26.24
C LEU A 875 3.38 -7.11 -27.25
N PHE A 876 4.18 -8.14 -27.55
CA PHE A 876 5.23 -8.08 -28.55
C PHE A 876 4.82 -8.68 -29.89
N LEU A 877 3.73 -9.41 -29.90
CA LEU A 877 2.85 -9.49 -31.03
C LEU A 877 1.72 -8.52 -30.71
N PRO A 878 1.78 -7.23 -31.12
CA PRO A 878 0.53 -6.56 -31.37
C PRO A 878 -0.26 -7.62 -32.08
N VAL A 879 -1.42 -7.97 -31.57
CA VAL A 879 -2.29 -8.86 -32.29
C VAL A 879 -2.28 -8.30 -33.68
N VAL A 880 -1.42 -8.86 -34.53
CA VAL A 880 -1.52 -8.78 -35.95
C VAL A 880 -2.67 -9.66 -36.26
N ALA A 881 -3.69 -9.28 -35.71
CA ALA A 881 -4.93 -9.58 -36.30
C ALA A 881 -5.37 -8.41 -37.15
N THR A 882 -4.55 -7.63 -37.68
CA THR A 882 -4.47 -7.47 -39.12
C THR A 882 -3.41 -8.44 -39.62
N GLN A 883 -3.58 -9.77 -39.40
CA GLN A 883 -3.71 -10.45 -40.66
C GLN A 883 -4.57 -9.50 -41.48
N ASN A 884 -4.03 -8.86 -42.50
CA ASN A 884 -4.75 -8.75 -43.73
C ASN A 884 -5.34 -10.15 -43.85
N ILE A 885 -6.54 -10.32 -43.34
CA ILE A 885 -7.33 -11.44 -43.70
C ILE A 885 -7.57 -11.05 -45.11
N ASP A 886 -6.57 -11.37 -45.89
CA ASP A 886 -6.72 -11.40 -47.31
C ASP A 886 -7.81 -12.44 -47.54
N TYR A 887 -9.00 -11.94 -47.41
CA TYR A 887 -10.00 -12.46 -48.31
C TYR A 887 -9.44 -12.01 -49.65
N PRO A 888 -8.84 -12.88 -50.46
CA PRO A 888 -8.12 -12.46 -51.64
C PRO A 888 -9.06 -11.62 -52.50
N GLY A 889 -8.81 -10.33 -52.63
CA GLY A 889 -9.60 -9.38 -53.38
C GLY A 889 -10.64 -8.58 -52.62
N ALA A 890 -10.74 -8.67 -51.28
CA ALA A 890 -11.61 -7.77 -50.47
C ALA A 890 -11.00 -6.37 -50.39
N ASN A 891 -11.80 -5.34 -50.70
CA ASN A 891 -11.45 -3.95 -50.46
C ASN A 891 -12.62 -3.27 -49.75
N VAL A 892 -12.36 -2.64 -48.60
CA VAL A 892 -13.35 -1.94 -47.79
C VAL A 892 -13.01 -0.47 -47.74
N LYS A 893 -13.96 0.38 -48.18
CA LYS A 893 -13.89 1.84 -48.12
C LYS A 893 -14.90 2.33 -47.11
N VAL A 894 -14.47 3.27 -46.26
CA VAL A 894 -15.33 3.92 -45.23
C VAL A 894 -15.28 5.42 -45.47
N TYR A 895 -16.39 6.01 -45.87
CA TYR A 895 -16.43 7.44 -46.17
C TYR A 895 -17.81 8.08 -45.89
N PRO A 896 -17.84 9.38 -45.50
CA PRO A 896 -16.71 10.16 -45.02
C PRO A 896 -16.20 9.61 -43.68
N ASN A 897 -14.91 9.72 -43.43
CA ASN A 897 -14.29 9.44 -42.16
C ASN A 897 -13.19 10.49 -41.93
N PRO A 898 -13.34 11.43 -40.98
CA PRO A 898 -14.42 11.54 -39.96
C PRO A 898 -15.81 11.86 -40.58
N PHE A 899 -16.89 11.44 -39.88
CA PHE A 899 -18.26 11.69 -40.28
C PHE A 899 -19.04 12.54 -39.27
N THR A 900 -20.04 13.30 -39.73
CA THR A 900 -20.87 14.14 -38.84
C THR A 900 -22.33 13.69 -38.78
N GLN A 901 -22.84 13.03 -39.83
CA GLN A 901 -24.21 12.51 -39.91
C GLN A 901 -24.26 11.00 -40.14
N SER A 902 -23.53 10.51 -41.14
CA SER A 902 -23.40 9.08 -41.45
C SER A 902 -22.06 8.77 -42.10
N ALA A 903 -21.58 7.55 -41.96
CA ALA A 903 -20.48 6.98 -42.73
C ALA A 903 -20.97 5.80 -43.57
N THR A 904 -20.51 5.71 -44.81
CA THR A 904 -20.81 4.60 -45.73
C THR A 904 -19.69 3.61 -45.74
N PHE A 905 -20.03 2.36 -45.50
CA PHE A 905 -19.14 1.22 -45.71
C PHE A 905 -19.43 0.65 -47.09
N GLU A 906 -18.41 0.54 -47.94
CA GLU A 906 -18.48 -0.03 -49.29
C GLU A 906 -17.49 -1.19 -49.36
N ILE A 907 -17.99 -2.42 -49.52
CA ILE A 907 -17.19 -3.64 -49.57
C ILE A 907 -17.20 -4.16 -50.97
N THR A 908 -16.01 -4.31 -51.57
CA THR A 908 -15.83 -4.86 -52.93
C THR A 908 -14.97 -6.12 -52.87
N GLY A 909 -15.14 -7.01 -53.86
CA GLY A 909 -14.35 -8.25 -53.92
C GLY A 909 -14.86 -9.41 -53.04
N VAL A 910 -15.85 -9.18 -52.18
CA VAL A 910 -16.48 -10.20 -51.35
C VAL A 910 -17.99 -10.21 -51.58
N ARG A 911 -18.55 -11.40 -51.79
CA ARG A 911 -20.00 -11.63 -51.79
C ARG A 911 -20.35 -12.51 -50.59
N ALA A 912 -21.17 -12.01 -49.70
CA ALA A 912 -21.66 -12.71 -48.51
C ALA A 912 -23.18 -12.52 -48.38
N LYS A 913 -23.82 -13.42 -47.64
CA LYS A 913 -25.22 -13.31 -47.26
C LYS A 913 -25.41 -12.19 -46.22
N ASP A 914 -24.49 -12.15 -45.26
CA ASP A 914 -24.53 -11.26 -44.10
C ASP A 914 -23.16 -10.61 -43.90
N TYR A 915 -23.19 -9.28 -43.69
CA TYR A 915 -22.05 -8.50 -43.29
C TYR A 915 -22.30 -8.04 -41.84
N ARG A 916 -21.43 -8.37 -40.93
CA ARG A 916 -21.50 -7.96 -39.50
C ARG A 916 -20.53 -6.84 -39.24
N LEU A 917 -21.02 -5.69 -38.78
CA LEU A 917 -20.23 -4.57 -38.33
C LEU A 917 -20.26 -4.53 -36.80
N GLU A 918 -19.12 -4.63 -36.20
CA GLU A 918 -18.87 -4.42 -34.77
C GLU A 918 -18.07 -3.13 -34.60
N LEU A 919 -18.44 -2.29 -33.62
CA LEU A 919 -17.67 -1.11 -33.24
C LEU A 919 -17.30 -1.21 -31.77
N TYR A 920 -16.09 -0.85 -31.51
CA TYR A 920 -15.53 -0.82 -30.17
C TYR A 920 -15.13 0.62 -29.84
N ASP A 921 -15.39 1.07 -28.63
CA ASP A 921 -14.90 2.36 -28.16
C ASP A 921 -13.38 2.30 -27.89
N ALA A 922 -12.79 3.42 -27.46
CA ALA A 922 -11.39 3.52 -27.11
C ALA A 922 -10.98 2.63 -25.91
N GLN A 923 -11.95 2.10 -25.18
CA GLN A 923 -11.78 1.15 -24.08
C GLN A 923 -11.97 -0.31 -24.49
N GLY A 924 -12.08 -0.59 -25.80
CA GLY A 924 -12.31 -1.94 -26.33
C GLY A 924 -13.71 -2.51 -26.03
N ARG A 925 -14.63 -1.72 -25.49
CA ARG A 925 -16.01 -2.17 -25.24
C ARG A 925 -16.78 -2.17 -26.53
N LEU A 926 -17.51 -3.25 -26.81
CA LEU A 926 -18.44 -3.33 -27.95
C LEU A 926 -19.59 -2.35 -27.72
N VAL A 927 -19.64 -1.29 -28.54
CA VAL A 927 -20.66 -0.23 -28.47
C VAL A 927 -21.70 -0.32 -29.56
N PHE A 928 -21.42 -1.10 -30.62
CA PHE A 928 -22.33 -1.30 -31.72
C PHE A 928 -22.08 -2.67 -32.36
N ASN A 929 -23.18 -3.38 -32.71
CA ASN A 929 -23.11 -4.65 -33.39
C ASN A 929 -24.37 -4.81 -34.27
N GLN A 930 -24.19 -4.85 -35.57
CA GLN A 930 -25.29 -4.95 -36.51
C GLN A 930 -24.93 -5.80 -37.73
N PHE A 931 -25.93 -6.54 -38.23
CA PHE A 931 -25.84 -7.30 -39.48
C PHE A 931 -26.48 -6.53 -40.62
N TYR A 932 -25.84 -6.60 -41.78
CA TYR A 932 -26.30 -5.99 -43.03
C TYR A 932 -26.32 -7.05 -44.13
N SER A 933 -27.36 -7.03 -44.94
CA SER A 933 -27.55 -7.96 -46.07
C SER A 933 -26.93 -7.48 -47.40
N HIS A 934 -26.31 -6.30 -47.41
CA HIS A 934 -25.74 -5.68 -48.62
C HIS A 934 -24.30 -5.27 -48.36
N SER A 935 -23.47 -5.36 -49.40
CA SER A 935 -22.06 -4.96 -49.38
C SER A 935 -21.82 -3.46 -49.28
N THR A 936 -22.88 -2.64 -49.37
CA THR A 936 -22.83 -1.19 -49.11
C THR A 936 -23.91 -0.84 -48.11
N PHE A 937 -23.52 -0.24 -46.97
CA PHE A 937 -24.46 0.17 -45.96
C PHE A 937 -24.01 1.45 -45.25
N GLN A 938 -24.91 2.07 -44.48
CA GLN A 938 -24.63 3.31 -43.77
C GLN A 938 -24.73 3.10 -42.26
N LEU A 939 -23.75 3.68 -41.55
CA LEU A 939 -23.76 3.86 -40.15
C LEU A 939 -24.19 5.29 -39.81
N PHE A 940 -25.25 5.48 -39.03
CA PHE A 940 -25.81 6.79 -38.73
C PHE A 940 -25.36 7.30 -37.35
N ARG A 941 -25.16 8.65 -37.25
CA ARG A 941 -24.77 9.36 -36.04
C ARG A 941 -25.59 9.01 -34.77
N PRO A 942 -26.94 8.94 -34.81
CA PRO A 942 -27.71 8.68 -33.60
C PRO A 942 -27.36 7.35 -32.87
N GLN A 943 -26.65 6.47 -33.56
CA GLN A 943 -26.27 5.16 -33.06
C GLN A 943 -24.97 5.18 -32.24
N LEU A 944 -24.21 6.32 -32.28
CA LEU A 944 -22.91 6.45 -31.65
C LEU A 944 -22.72 7.82 -31.01
N PRO A 945 -22.12 7.94 -29.81
CA PRO A 945 -21.67 9.22 -29.28
C PRO A 945 -20.53 9.82 -30.11
N PRO A 946 -20.20 11.12 -29.95
CA PRO A 946 -19.00 11.69 -30.57
C PRO A 946 -17.74 10.99 -30.09
N GLY A 947 -16.76 10.78 -30.95
CA GLY A 947 -15.49 10.15 -30.60
C GLY A 947 -14.93 9.22 -31.68
N ALA A 948 -13.81 8.62 -31.37
CA ALA A 948 -13.15 7.60 -32.17
C ALA A 948 -13.61 6.19 -31.78
N PHE A 949 -13.86 5.37 -32.79
CA PHE A 949 -14.26 3.98 -32.64
C PHE A 949 -13.44 3.10 -33.57
N TYR A 950 -13.24 1.86 -33.18
CA TYR A 950 -12.58 0.84 -33.98
C TYR A 950 -13.64 -0.11 -34.52
N TYR A 951 -13.63 -0.36 -35.85
CA TYR A 951 -14.58 -1.28 -36.41
C TYR A 951 -13.94 -2.61 -36.78
N ARG A 952 -14.72 -3.67 -36.64
CA ARG A 952 -14.46 -4.99 -37.18
C ARG A 952 -15.59 -5.38 -38.09
N LEU A 953 -15.23 -5.74 -39.34
CA LEU A 953 -16.18 -6.17 -40.34
C LEU A 953 -15.98 -7.64 -40.66
N ALA A 954 -17.04 -8.43 -40.62
CA ALA A 954 -17.05 -9.82 -40.99
C ALA A 954 -18.11 -10.09 -42.06
N ALA A 955 -17.83 -11.03 -42.97
CA ALA A 955 -18.75 -11.50 -44.00
C ALA A 955 -18.99 -12.99 -43.82
N ASP A 956 -20.25 -13.44 -43.68
CA ASP A 956 -20.62 -14.83 -43.34
C ASP A 956 -19.77 -15.39 -42.16
N GLY A 957 -19.56 -14.55 -41.13
CA GLY A 957 -18.80 -14.90 -39.91
C GLY A 957 -17.29 -14.89 -40.07
N ARG A 958 -16.75 -14.63 -41.27
CA ARG A 958 -15.30 -14.52 -41.49
C ARG A 958 -14.90 -13.04 -41.47
N PRO A 959 -13.88 -12.66 -40.72
CA PRO A 959 -13.39 -11.28 -40.70
C PRO A 959 -12.90 -10.86 -42.11
N VAL A 960 -13.24 -9.62 -42.51
CA VAL A 960 -12.93 -9.06 -43.81
C VAL A 960 -12.07 -7.82 -43.71
N ALA A 961 -12.31 -6.99 -42.70
CA ALA A 961 -11.54 -5.76 -42.46
C ALA A 961 -11.72 -5.28 -41.05
N SER A 962 -10.76 -4.51 -40.59
CA SER A 962 -10.83 -3.69 -39.38
C SER A 962 -10.27 -2.30 -39.67
N GLY A 963 -10.63 -1.32 -38.85
CA GLY A 963 -10.10 0.02 -39.00
C GLY A 963 -10.73 0.99 -38.02
N LYS A 964 -10.38 2.27 -38.15
CA LYS A 964 -10.84 3.35 -37.27
C LYS A 964 -11.91 4.18 -37.97
N ILE A 965 -12.93 4.56 -37.23
CA ILE A 965 -13.96 5.49 -37.68
C ILE A 965 -14.20 6.58 -36.63
N ILE A 966 -14.33 7.82 -37.05
CA ILE A 966 -14.47 8.98 -36.18
C ILE A 966 -15.82 9.66 -36.41
N ASN A 967 -16.61 9.73 -35.31
CA ASN A 967 -17.81 10.56 -35.27
C ASN A 967 -17.43 11.97 -34.79
N ALA A 968 -17.33 12.93 -35.74
CA ALA A 968 -16.89 14.30 -35.49
C ALA A 968 -18.02 15.26 -35.09
N SER A 969 -19.18 14.77 -34.67
CA SER A 969 -20.30 15.59 -34.27
C SER A 969 -20.11 16.15 -32.85
N GLY A 970 -19.57 17.35 -32.77
CA GLY A 970 -19.39 18.08 -31.50
C GLY A 970 -17.95 18.50 -31.20
N LEU A 971 -17.03 18.32 -32.13
CA LEU A 971 -15.71 18.97 -32.19
C LEU A 971 -15.83 20.36 -32.78
#